data_1eeeefa072349374fdbbecdaffb3ecba
#
_entry.id   1eeeefa072349374fdbbecdaffb3ecba
#
_cell.length_a   1.000
_cell.length_b   1.000
_cell.length_c   1.000
_cell.angle_alpha   90.00
_cell.angle_beta   90.00
_cell.angle_gamma   90.00
#
_symmetry.space_group_name_H-M   'P 1'
#
loop_
_entity.id
_entity.type
_entity.pdbx_description
1 polymer ?
#
loop_
_entity_poly.entity_id
_entity_poly.type
_entity_poly.pdbx_seq_one_letter_code
_entity_poly.pdbx_strand_id
1 'polypeptide(L)'
;MKELSVLLNPKSVLLIGASRKEGSVGYVTLKNMILSGYKGTIYIVNPNAESILGNKCYKKIEDVPDIPELAVILVPSLYVPEVLKACSDKGIKVAIIISAGFKEAGPEGEKLEKEIEKISKERGIRILGPNCIGVINTDPEVRFTTNFASDMPKEGEISFISQSGAICVAILDFAKSRGIGFSKVISMGNKVDIDEVELLEYLGNDDKTKVILMYIEELKNGRKFIEVAKRVSKKKPILALKAGMSPEGARAVSSHTGSLAGEPLVYRTVFKQAGVIEVSSPLELFEYASLFASQPYPKGNSVGIVTNAGGPGIVATDALIENGLKVNELSEETKNKIKPFVSPHASLKNPVDLLAEADAEKFEVAVKALYEDKNIDAVYFLMAPQRMIDIEKVARVISNYAKRKEKTFVTVLMGVVDVEKGVNILREEGIPFYRFPDVAARALAHSLKYSNFIKERKETYRNFELDQSIKEYLKKNKGKGFIDLDLCFEILERAGFELLPWKRAFNEEDLIKKIKKIGFPCVLKIASGEVVHKMDEGGVILDIKDEKELLNSYRKMKERFKKKIKNYEKVIIQKMVKGDFKEIILGLKKDERFGHILLFGLGGIFVEVFKDVTFRLSPVSVEEADDMIREIKFYPFLKGVRGEKERDIEKIKDFILRLSFLSQFATEIKEMDLNPVFVFEKRKGAFIADARIRV
;
A
#
# COMPACT_ATOMS: atom_id res chain seq x y z
N MET A 1 8.50 -13.53 -18.16
CA MET A 1 7.31 -13.03 -18.92
C MET A 1 6.69 -14.13 -19.79
N LYS A 2 7.49 -14.90 -20.57
CA LYS A 2 6.96 -16.00 -21.42
C LYS A 2 6.28 -17.09 -20.58
N GLU A 3 6.90 -17.48 -19.49
CA GLU A 3 6.40 -18.50 -18.55
C GLU A 3 5.10 -18.07 -17.86
N LEU A 4 4.99 -16.78 -17.48
CA LEU A 4 3.75 -16.25 -16.91
C LEU A 4 2.61 -16.16 -17.92
N SER A 5 2.95 -15.95 -19.21
CA SER A 5 1.97 -16.04 -20.28
C SER A 5 1.43 -17.47 -20.42
N VAL A 6 2.30 -18.48 -20.34
CA VAL A 6 1.87 -19.89 -20.35
C VAL A 6 0.97 -20.21 -19.16
N LEU A 7 1.26 -19.67 -17.98
CA LEU A 7 0.45 -19.87 -16.78
C LEU A 7 -1.02 -19.47 -16.97
N LEU A 8 -1.26 -18.40 -17.73
CA LEU A 8 -2.58 -17.80 -17.89
C LEU A 8 -3.22 -18.07 -19.26
N ASN A 9 -2.40 -18.40 -20.27
CA ASN A 9 -2.83 -18.65 -21.65
C ASN A 9 -2.23 -19.92 -22.23
N PRO A 10 -2.31 -21.08 -21.54
CA PRO A 10 -1.72 -22.31 -22.05
C PRO A 10 -2.50 -22.80 -23.30
N LYS A 11 -1.77 -23.37 -24.26
CA LYS A 11 -2.37 -24.05 -25.42
C LYS A 11 -2.60 -25.54 -25.15
N SER A 12 -1.89 -26.09 -24.17
CA SER A 12 -2.06 -27.47 -23.72
C SER A 12 -1.75 -27.60 -22.24
N VAL A 13 -2.53 -28.43 -21.54
CA VAL A 13 -2.45 -28.62 -20.09
C VAL A 13 -2.34 -30.11 -19.77
N LEU A 14 -1.45 -30.46 -18.85
CA LEU A 14 -1.34 -31.77 -18.24
C LEU A 14 -1.99 -31.74 -16.84
N LEU A 15 -3.11 -32.39 -16.68
CA LEU A 15 -3.80 -32.50 -15.40
C LEU A 15 -3.43 -33.81 -14.69
N ILE A 16 -2.76 -33.72 -13.55
CA ILE A 16 -2.23 -34.85 -12.79
C ILE A 16 -2.98 -34.97 -11.47
N GLY A 17 -3.69 -36.06 -11.25
CA GLY A 17 -4.54 -36.29 -10.08
C GLY A 17 -6.03 -36.01 -10.32
N ALA A 18 -6.47 -35.89 -11.57
CA ALA A 18 -7.91 -35.93 -11.89
C ALA A 18 -8.54 -37.23 -11.39
N SER A 19 -9.80 -37.22 -11.01
CA SER A 19 -10.50 -38.35 -10.38
C SER A 19 -11.87 -38.56 -11.00
N ARG A 20 -12.34 -39.84 -11.00
CA ARG A 20 -13.73 -40.20 -11.35
C ARG A 20 -14.70 -39.92 -10.21
N LYS A 21 -14.20 -39.71 -8.98
CA LYS A 21 -15.03 -39.46 -7.80
C LYS A 21 -15.64 -38.06 -7.90
N GLU A 22 -16.94 -37.97 -8.11
CA GLU A 22 -17.69 -36.71 -8.10
C GLU A 22 -17.44 -35.94 -6.80
N GLY A 23 -17.36 -34.62 -6.90
CA GLY A 23 -17.08 -33.72 -5.77
C GLY A 23 -15.61 -33.69 -5.28
N SER A 24 -14.73 -34.56 -5.80
CA SER A 24 -13.31 -34.43 -5.50
C SER A 24 -12.70 -33.24 -6.25
N VAL A 25 -11.65 -32.63 -5.68
CA VAL A 25 -10.93 -31.48 -6.27
C VAL A 25 -10.55 -31.77 -7.73
N GLY A 26 -9.94 -32.93 -8.00
CA GLY A 26 -9.50 -33.28 -9.35
C GLY A 26 -10.65 -33.51 -10.35
N TYR A 27 -11.83 -33.98 -9.88
CA TYR A 27 -13.03 -34.07 -10.72
C TYR A 27 -13.57 -32.68 -11.07
N VAL A 28 -13.74 -31.83 -10.04
CA VAL A 28 -14.33 -30.50 -10.21
C VAL A 28 -13.42 -29.60 -11.06
N THR A 29 -12.12 -29.68 -10.86
CA THR A 29 -11.14 -28.93 -11.70
C THR A 29 -11.27 -29.27 -13.17
N LEU A 30 -11.29 -30.59 -13.51
CA LEU A 30 -11.45 -31.01 -14.89
C LEU A 30 -12.82 -30.60 -15.46
N LYS A 31 -13.91 -30.81 -14.68
CA LYS A 31 -15.26 -30.42 -15.07
C LYS A 31 -15.36 -28.92 -15.37
N ASN A 32 -14.81 -28.06 -14.48
CA ASN A 32 -14.81 -26.62 -14.68
C ASN A 32 -13.99 -26.20 -15.90
N MET A 33 -12.84 -26.85 -16.13
CA MET A 33 -12.01 -26.59 -17.29
C MET A 33 -12.75 -26.91 -18.61
N ILE A 34 -13.48 -28.02 -18.65
CA ILE A 34 -14.32 -28.39 -19.82
C ILE A 34 -15.49 -27.41 -19.98
N LEU A 35 -16.23 -27.15 -18.89
CA LEU A 35 -17.42 -26.29 -18.92
C LEU A 35 -17.11 -24.84 -19.19
N SER A 36 -15.89 -24.39 -18.85
CA SER A 36 -15.44 -23.03 -19.18
C SER A 36 -15.34 -22.78 -20.68
N GLY A 37 -15.25 -23.84 -21.49
CA GLY A 37 -15.04 -23.74 -22.93
C GLY A 37 -13.56 -23.50 -23.29
N TYR A 38 -12.64 -24.03 -22.48
CA TYR A 38 -11.21 -23.98 -22.78
C TYR A 38 -10.90 -24.57 -24.15
N LYS A 39 -10.19 -23.82 -24.98
CA LYS A 39 -9.90 -24.18 -26.37
C LYS A 39 -8.64 -25.01 -26.58
N GLY A 40 -7.80 -25.12 -25.54
CA GLY A 40 -6.55 -25.87 -25.60
C GLY A 40 -6.72 -27.38 -25.37
N THR A 41 -5.66 -28.13 -25.56
CA THR A 41 -5.66 -29.59 -25.36
C THR A 41 -5.49 -29.93 -23.88
N ILE A 42 -6.33 -30.85 -23.37
CA ILE A 42 -6.26 -31.37 -22.01
C ILE A 42 -5.73 -32.81 -22.04
N TYR A 43 -4.56 -33.04 -21.45
CA TYR A 43 -4.01 -34.37 -21.17
C TYR A 43 -4.24 -34.69 -19.70
N ILE A 44 -4.64 -35.95 -19.42
CA ILE A 44 -4.91 -36.39 -18.05
C ILE A 44 -4.01 -37.55 -17.70
N VAL A 45 -3.34 -37.46 -16.54
CA VAL A 45 -2.59 -38.61 -15.98
C VAL A 45 -3.33 -39.13 -14.75
N ASN A 46 -3.74 -40.36 -14.84
CA ASN A 46 -4.31 -41.13 -13.74
C ASN A 46 -4.02 -42.64 -13.94
N PRO A 47 -3.23 -43.29 -13.04
CA PRO A 47 -2.86 -44.71 -13.19
C PRO A 47 -4.03 -45.67 -13.05
N ASN A 48 -5.14 -45.24 -12.44
CA ASN A 48 -6.31 -46.09 -12.06
C ASN A 48 -7.54 -45.85 -12.94
N ALA A 49 -7.43 -45.04 -14.00
CA ALA A 49 -8.54 -44.74 -14.89
C ALA A 49 -8.13 -44.81 -16.36
N GLU A 50 -8.98 -45.26 -17.23
CA GLU A 50 -8.82 -45.22 -18.68
C GLU A 50 -9.36 -43.91 -19.27
N SER A 51 -10.43 -43.40 -18.67
CA SER A 51 -11.02 -42.10 -19.04
C SER A 51 -11.71 -41.44 -17.86
N ILE A 52 -11.80 -40.10 -17.88
CA ILE A 52 -12.52 -39.26 -16.92
C ILE A 52 -13.28 -38.18 -17.71
N LEU A 53 -14.59 -38.06 -17.48
CA LEU A 53 -15.47 -37.13 -18.20
C LEU A 53 -15.30 -37.19 -19.73
N GLY A 54 -15.13 -38.40 -20.27
CA GLY A 54 -14.96 -38.64 -21.71
C GLY A 54 -13.56 -38.38 -22.25
N ASN A 55 -12.61 -37.88 -21.44
CA ASN A 55 -11.24 -37.62 -21.84
C ASN A 55 -10.34 -38.81 -21.51
N LYS A 56 -9.46 -39.20 -22.44
CA LYS A 56 -8.48 -40.28 -22.27
C LYS A 56 -7.53 -39.98 -21.13
N CYS A 57 -7.23 -40.98 -20.29
CA CYS A 57 -6.22 -40.93 -19.27
C CYS A 57 -4.97 -41.71 -19.69
N TYR A 58 -3.81 -41.15 -19.39
CA TYR A 58 -2.50 -41.81 -19.50
C TYR A 58 -2.11 -42.34 -18.12
N LYS A 59 -1.37 -43.44 -18.08
CA LYS A 59 -0.95 -44.04 -16.79
C LYS A 59 0.23 -43.33 -16.17
N LYS A 60 1.12 -42.77 -17.01
CA LYS A 60 2.33 -42.04 -16.61
C LYS A 60 2.48 -40.75 -17.44
N ILE A 61 3.27 -39.84 -16.96
CA ILE A 61 3.58 -38.56 -17.62
C ILE A 61 4.32 -38.82 -18.95
N GLU A 62 5.19 -39.80 -18.96
CA GLU A 62 6.00 -40.20 -20.13
C GLU A 62 5.12 -40.70 -21.30
N ASP A 63 3.97 -41.32 -20.99
CA ASP A 63 3.04 -41.90 -21.98
C ASP A 63 2.26 -40.80 -22.75
N VAL A 64 2.28 -39.57 -22.30
CA VAL A 64 1.61 -38.44 -22.98
C VAL A 64 2.36 -38.16 -24.29
N PRO A 65 1.65 -38.11 -25.46
CA PRO A 65 2.33 -38.07 -26.77
C PRO A 65 3.09 -36.74 -27.00
N ASP A 66 2.59 -35.62 -26.47
CA ASP A 66 3.16 -34.31 -26.67
C ASP A 66 3.86 -33.79 -25.41
N ILE A 67 4.48 -32.62 -25.49
CA ILE A 67 4.98 -31.88 -24.34
C ILE A 67 3.97 -30.78 -24.00
N PRO A 68 3.13 -30.98 -22.95
CA PRO A 68 2.19 -29.94 -22.52
C PRO A 68 2.90 -28.69 -22.05
N GLU A 69 2.31 -27.52 -22.31
CA GLU A 69 2.89 -26.24 -21.90
C GLU A 69 2.80 -26.04 -20.38
N LEU A 70 1.73 -26.48 -19.75
CA LEU A 70 1.41 -26.29 -18.34
C LEU A 70 1.08 -27.61 -17.64
N ALA A 71 1.66 -27.88 -16.48
CA ALA A 71 1.20 -28.95 -15.58
C ALA A 71 0.31 -28.40 -14.47
N VAL A 72 -0.79 -29.09 -14.17
CA VAL A 72 -1.68 -28.82 -13.03
C VAL A 72 -1.68 -30.03 -12.11
N ILE A 73 -1.14 -29.87 -10.91
CA ILE A 73 -0.81 -30.97 -9.99
C ILE A 73 -1.78 -30.95 -8.81
N LEU A 74 -2.53 -32.07 -8.62
CA LEU A 74 -3.57 -32.26 -7.61
C LEU A 74 -3.35 -33.54 -6.79
N VAL A 75 -2.16 -34.13 -6.84
CA VAL A 75 -1.85 -35.33 -6.06
C VAL A 75 -1.54 -34.96 -4.59
N PRO A 76 -1.62 -35.92 -3.64
CA PRO A 76 -1.18 -35.66 -2.26
C PRO A 76 0.26 -35.12 -2.20
N SER A 77 0.53 -34.20 -1.25
CA SER A 77 1.79 -33.45 -1.16
C SER A 77 3.07 -34.30 -1.22
N LEU A 78 3.04 -35.49 -0.62
CA LEU A 78 4.17 -36.44 -0.62
C LEU A 78 4.64 -36.87 -2.02
N TYR A 79 3.73 -36.89 -3.00
CA TYR A 79 4.05 -37.31 -4.37
C TYR A 79 4.44 -36.13 -5.28
N VAL A 80 4.21 -34.90 -4.83
CA VAL A 80 4.45 -33.69 -5.64
C VAL A 80 5.90 -33.55 -6.09
N PRO A 81 6.93 -33.78 -5.24
CA PRO A 81 8.32 -33.68 -5.68
C PRO A 81 8.67 -34.62 -6.84
N GLU A 82 8.22 -35.87 -6.80
CA GLU A 82 8.45 -36.87 -7.87
C GLU A 82 7.72 -36.48 -9.16
N VAL A 83 6.45 -36.08 -9.03
CA VAL A 83 5.63 -35.64 -10.16
C VAL A 83 6.25 -34.39 -10.82
N LEU A 84 6.75 -33.46 -10.02
CA LEU A 84 7.40 -32.24 -10.53
C LEU A 84 8.69 -32.56 -11.29
N LYS A 85 9.51 -33.51 -10.79
CA LYS A 85 10.69 -34.03 -11.50
C LYS A 85 10.31 -34.65 -12.85
N ALA A 86 9.30 -35.53 -12.86
CA ALA A 86 8.82 -36.16 -14.11
C ALA A 86 8.25 -35.14 -15.11
N CYS A 87 7.53 -34.10 -14.64
CA CYS A 87 7.11 -32.99 -15.50
C CYS A 87 8.29 -32.28 -16.14
N SER A 88 9.33 -31.99 -15.35
CA SER A 88 10.53 -31.35 -15.86
C SER A 88 11.30 -32.25 -16.86
N ASP A 89 11.40 -33.54 -16.58
CA ASP A 89 12.03 -34.53 -17.50
C ASP A 89 11.28 -34.64 -18.82
N LYS A 90 9.93 -34.52 -18.79
CA LYS A 90 9.07 -34.40 -19.98
C LYS A 90 9.29 -33.13 -20.79
N GLY A 91 9.93 -32.10 -20.19
CA GLY A 91 10.18 -30.80 -20.81
C GLY A 91 9.18 -29.70 -20.45
N ILE A 92 8.26 -29.95 -19.54
CA ILE A 92 7.29 -28.94 -19.04
C ILE A 92 8.04 -27.89 -18.20
N LYS A 93 7.78 -26.63 -18.45
CA LYS A 93 8.47 -25.50 -17.81
C LYS A 93 7.66 -24.71 -16.80
N VAL A 94 6.35 -24.96 -16.72
CA VAL A 94 5.42 -24.23 -15.82
C VAL A 94 4.50 -25.23 -15.15
N ALA A 95 4.31 -25.10 -13.84
CA ALA A 95 3.42 -25.93 -13.05
C ALA A 95 2.56 -25.07 -12.09
N ILE A 96 1.29 -25.48 -11.93
CA ILE A 96 0.41 -25.04 -10.86
C ILE A 96 0.27 -26.18 -9.88
N ILE A 97 0.62 -25.98 -8.62
CA ILE A 97 0.45 -26.98 -7.55
C ILE A 97 -0.71 -26.58 -6.68
N ILE A 98 -1.85 -27.27 -6.89
CA ILE A 98 -3.08 -27.02 -6.12
C ILE A 98 -3.01 -27.71 -4.75
N SER A 99 -2.31 -28.83 -4.68
CA SER A 99 -2.15 -29.65 -3.47
C SER A 99 -1.75 -28.83 -2.25
N ALA A 100 -2.44 -29.07 -1.13
CA ALA A 100 -2.09 -28.58 0.20
C ALA A 100 -1.26 -29.62 0.98
N GLY A 101 -0.75 -29.25 2.17
CA GLY A 101 0.06 -30.11 3.02
C GLY A 101 1.55 -29.76 2.94
N PHE A 102 1.87 -28.49 2.75
CA PHE A 102 3.20 -27.92 2.73
C PHE A 102 3.47 -27.10 3.99
N LYS A 103 4.12 -25.96 3.90
CA LYS A 103 4.51 -25.10 5.04
C LYS A 103 3.34 -24.82 6.01
N GLU A 104 2.14 -24.64 5.50
CA GLU A 104 0.93 -24.41 6.30
C GLU A 104 0.54 -25.64 7.18
N ALA A 105 1.02 -26.83 6.84
CA ALA A 105 0.77 -28.06 7.62
C ALA A 105 1.86 -28.35 8.67
N GLY A 106 2.84 -27.43 8.83
CA GLY A 106 3.90 -27.55 9.84
C GLY A 106 5.25 -28.06 9.31
N PRO A 107 6.16 -28.48 10.21
CA PRO A 107 7.57 -28.70 9.87
C PRO A 107 7.83 -29.75 8.76
N GLU A 108 7.06 -30.83 8.71
CA GLU A 108 7.22 -31.84 7.66
C GLU A 108 6.77 -31.31 6.29
N GLY A 109 5.67 -30.53 6.26
CA GLY A 109 5.23 -29.84 5.05
C GLY A 109 6.22 -28.77 4.59
N GLU A 110 6.89 -28.09 5.51
CA GLU A 110 7.95 -27.11 5.21
C GLU A 110 9.15 -27.78 4.52
N LYS A 111 9.51 -29.00 4.92
CA LYS A 111 10.56 -29.77 4.22
C LYS A 111 10.19 -30.08 2.78
N LEU A 112 8.94 -30.50 2.55
CA LEU A 112 8.43 -30.75 1.18
C LEU A 112 8.43 -29.45 0.34
N GLU A 113 8.05 -28.33 0.93
CA GLU A 113 8.08 -27.02 0.25
C GLU A 113 9.50 -26.63 -0.17
N LYS A 114 10.49 -26.82 0.71
CA LYS A 114 11.90 -26.59 0.39
C LYS A 114 12.42 -27.54 -0.71
N GLU A 115 11.93 -28.78 -0.74
CA GLU A 115 12.30 -29.74 -1.81
C GLU A 115 11.76 -29.29 -3.16
N ILE A 116 10.48 -28.90 -3.27
CA ILE A 116 9.94 -28.41 -4.54
C ILE A 116 10.57 -27.07 -4.96
N GLU A 117 10.92 -26.19 -4.02
CA GLU A 117 11.69 -24.97 -4.30
C GLU A 117 13.06 -25.29 -4.92
N LYS A 118 13.75 -26.29 -4.37
CA LYS A 118 15.03 -26.77 -4.89
C LYS A 118 14.87 -27.32 -6.31
N ILE A 119 13.88 -28.17 -6.54
CA ILE A 119 13.58 -28.75 -7.86
C ILE A 119 13.30 -27.63 -8.87
N SER A 120 12.48 -26.63 -8.49
CA SER A 120 12.19 -25.46 -9.32
C SER A 120 13.47 -24.77 -9.79
N LYS A 121 14.36 -24.47 -8.86
CA LYS A 121 15.64 -23.77 -9.15
C LYS A 121 16.61 -24.62 -9.99
N GLU A 122 16.79 -25.89 -9.64
CA GLU A 122 17.74 -26.78 -10.30
C GLU A 122 17.30 -27.17 -11.71
N ARG A 123 16.01 -27.35 -11.94
CA ARG A 123 15.47 -27.84 -13.22
C ARG A 123 14.83 -26.73 -14.07
N GLY A 124 14.73 -25.51 -13.55
CA GLY A 124 14.16 -24.37 -14.26
C GLY A 124 12.66 -24.51 -14.55
N ILE A 125 11.91 -25.22 -13.69
CA ILE A 125 10.45 -25.31 -13.78
C ILE A 125 9.82 -24.25 -12.87
N ARG A 126 8.98 -23.37 -13.44
CA ARG A 126 8.32 -22.28 -12.70
C ARG A 126 7.07 -22.81 -11.98
N ILE A 127 6.85 -22.39 -10.76
CA ILE A 127 5.79 -22.91 -9.90
C ILE A 127 4.86 -21.80 -9.39
N LEU A 128 3.54 -21.92 -9.63
CA LEU A 128 2.50 -21.22 -8.90
C LEU A 128 1.96 -22.12 -7.78
N GLY A 129 1.85 -21.60 -6.57
CA GLY A 129 1.45 -22.38 -5.40
C GLY A 129 2.63 -22.73 -4.50
N PRO A 130 2.63 -23.87 -3.78
CA PRO A 130 1.53 -24.80 -3.59
C PRO A 130 0.36 -24.23 -2.77
N ASN A 131 -0.64 -25.06 -2.45
CA ASN A 131 -1.79 -24.69 -1.61
C ASN A 131 -2.58 -23.51 -2.21
N CYS A 132 -2.94 -23.59 -3.48
CA CYS A 132 -3.69 -22.56 -4.19
C CYS A 132 -4.92 -23.13 -4.89
N ILE A 133 -5.84 -22.29 -5.33
CA ILE A 133 -6.94 -22.67 -6.22
C ILE A 133 -6.60 -22.48 -7.70
N GLY A 134 -5.42 -21.98 -7.98
CA GLY A 134 -4.89 -21.80 -9.31
C GLY A 134 -5.33 -20.51 -9.99
N VAL A 135 -5.66 -20.58 -11.28
CA VAL A 135 -5.90 -19.42 -12.12
C VAL A 135 -7.23 -19.49 -12.87
N ILE A 136 -7.75 -18.32 -13.20
CA ILE A 136 -8.87 -18.13 -14.13
C ILE A 136 -8.46 -17.06 -15.14
N ASN A 137 -8.70 -17.33 -16.42
CA ASN A 137 -8.65 -16.36 -17.51
C ASN A 137 -9.98 -16.39 -18.26
N THR A 138 -10.68 -15.29 -18.26
CA THR A 138 -12.02 -15.17 -18.85
C THR A 138 -11.98 -14.77 -20.33
N ASP A 139 -10.81 -14.42 -20.87
CA ASP A 139 -10.67 -14.02 -22.28
C ASP A 139 -11.38 -15.04 -23.20
N PRO A 140 -12.34 -14.62 -24.04
CA PRO A 140 -13.10 -15.51 -24.92
C PRO A 140 -12.24 -16.40 -25.84
N GLU A 141 -11.01 -15.96 -26.14
CA GLU A 141 -10.07 -16.74 -26.93
C GLU A 141 -9.34 -17.84 -26.15
N VAL A 142 -9.38 -17.76 -24.81
CA VAL A 142 -8.65 -18.68 -23.92
C VAL A 142 -9.62 -19.48 -23.03
N ARG A 143 -10.45 -18.81 -22.23
CA ARG A 143 -11.44 -19.36 -21.30
C ARG A 143 -10.88 -20.47 -20.40
N PHE A 144 -9.70 -20.22 -19.84
CA PHE A 144 -8.96 -21.19 -19.04
C PHE A 144 -9.25 -21.05 -17.55
N THR A 145 -9.44 -22.17 -16.87
CA THR A 145 -9.55 -22.21 -15.42
C THR A 145 -8.99 -23.49 -14.82
N THR A 146 -8.29 -23.35 -13.71
CA THR A 146 -7.91 -24.47 -12.83
C THR A 146 -8.69 -24.46 -11.52
N ASN A 147 -9.61 -23.50 -11.36
CA ASN A 147 -10.40 -23.30 -10.15
C ASN A 147 -11.40 -24.45 -9.95
N PHE A 148 -11.44 -24.97 -8.73
CA PHE A 148 -12.36 -26.04 -8.31
C PHE A 148 -13.51 -25.56 -7.41
N ALA A 149 -13.52 -24.28 -7.04
CA ALA A 149 -14.42 -23.75 -6.00
C ALA A 149 -15.63 -23.00 -6.54
N SER A 150 -15.60 -22.50 -7.77
CA SER A 150 -16.69 -21.75 -8.38
C SER A 150 -16.70 -21.89 -9.91
N ASP A 151 -17.82 -21.50 -10.52
CA ASP A 151 -17.93 -21.41 -11.98
C ASP A 151 -17.02 -20.32 -12.55
N MET A 152 -16.86 -20.30 -13.89
CA MET A 152 -16.20 -19.22 -14.62
C MET A 152 -16.93 -17.88 -14.35
N PRO A 153 -16.25 -16.84 -13.85
CA PRO A 153 -16.87 -15.54 -13.69
C PRO A 153 -17.16 -14.88 -15.04
N LYS A 154 -17.96 -13.79 -15.00
CA LYS A 154 -18.22 -12.93 -16.16
C LYS A 154 -16.90 -12.31 -16.65
N GLU A 155 -16.75 -12.18 -17.97
CA GLU A 155 -15.67 -11.42 -18.57
C GLU A 155 -15.71 -9.95 -18.13
N GLY A 156 -14.54 -9.36 -17.90
CA GLY A 156 -14.39 -7.97 -17.51
C GLY A 156 -12.93 -7.52 -17.53
N GLU A 157 -12.68 -6.35 -16.97
CA GLU A 157 -11.38 -5.66 -17.07
C GLU A 157 -10.64 -5.57 -15.72
N ILE A 158 -11.11 -6.30 -14.72
CA ILE A 158 -10.51 -6.34 -13.37
C ILE A 158 -9.70 -7.63 -13.23
N SER A 159 -8.46 -7.53 -12.80
CA SER A 159 -7.69 -8.71 -12.39
C SER A 159 -7.59 -8.78 -10.86
N PHE A 160 -7.51 -9.98 -10.33
CA PHE A 160 -7.39 -10.21 -8.89
C PHE A 160 -6.27 -11.19 -8.56
N ILE A 161 -5.33 -10.77 -7.73
CA ILE A 161 -4.27 -11.59 -7.14
C ILE A 161 -4.60 -11.81 -5.66
N SER A 162 -4.66 -13.07 -5.21
CA SER A 162 -4.94 -13.40 -3.82
C SER A 162 -3.94 -14.37 -3.24
N GLN A 163 -3.45 -14.08 -2.03
CA GLN A 163 -2.66 -15.02 -1.23
C GLN A 163 -3.54 -16.00 -0.45
N SER A 164 -4.83 -15.69 -0.28
CA SER A 164 -5.81 -16.56 0.38
C SER A 164 -6.75 -17.21 -0.64
N GLY A 165 -6.79 -18.54 -0.65
CA GLY A 165 -7.75 -19.29 -1.47
C GLY A 165 -9.20 -19.05 -1.03
N ALA A 166 -9.48 -19.08 0.28
CA ALA A 166 -10.82 -18.86 0.82
C ALA A 166 -11.39 -17.48 0.48
N ILE A 167 -10.58 -16.43 0.62
CA ILE A 167 -10.97 -15.08 0.22
C ILE A 167 -11.22 -15.01 -1.28
N CYS A 168 -10.40 -15.67 -2.09
CA CYS A 168 -10.59 -15.71 -3.54
C CYS A 168 -11.96 -16.30 -3.92
N VAL A 169 -12.38 -17.41 -3.28
CA VAL A 169 -13.69 -18.05 -3.51
C VAL A 169 -14.83 -17.13 -3.10
N ALA A 170 -14.79 -16.60 -1.89
CA ALA A 170 -15.83 -15.70 -1.37
C ALA A 170 -16.01 -14.46 -2.27
N ILE A 171 -14.94 -13.96 -2.80
CA ILE A 171 -14.90 -12.83 -3.71
C ILE A 171 -15.51 -13.14 -5.07
N LEU A 172 -15.22 -14.31 -5.65
CA LEU A 172 -15.82 -14.73 -6.92
C LEU A 172 -17.35 -14.84 -6.80
N ASP A 173 -17.84 -15.40 -5.69
CA ASP A 173 -19.28 -15.49 -5.43
C ASP A 173 -19.92 -14.11 -5.25
N PHE A 174 -19.31 -13.23 -4.47
CA PHE A 174 -19.77 -11.86 -4.29
C PHE A 174 -19.81 -11.08 -5.62
N ALA A 175 -18.75 -11.17 -6.43
CA ALA A 175 -18.67 -10.52 -7.72
C ALA A 175 -19.77 -10.97 -8.69
N LYS A 176 -20.10 -12.29 -8.68
CA LYS A 176 -21.21 -12.84 -9.45
C LYS A 176 -22.54 -12.19 -9.08
N SER A 177 -22.80 -12.01 -7.78
CA SER A 177 -24.03 -11.35 -7.29
C SER A 177 -24.14 -9.87 -7.70
N ARG A 178 -23.01 -9.20 -7.93
CA ARG A 178 -22.92 -7.80 -8.33
C ARG A 178 -22.77 -7.58 -9.84
N GLY A 179 -22.61 -8.65 -10.63
CA GLY A 179 -22.35 -8.58 -12.07
C GLY A 179 -20.96 -8.05 -12.43
N ILE A 180 -20.02 -8.10 -11.48
CA ILE A 180 -18.64 -7.67 -11.69
C ILE A 180 -17.90 -8.75 -12.49
N GLY A 181 -17.28 -8.35 -13.60
CA GLY A 181 -16.48 -9.22 -14.45
C GLY A 181 -14.99 -9.12 -14.15
N PHE A 182 -14.28 -10.20 -14.41
CA PHE A 182 -12.82 -10.26 -14.28
C PHE A 182 -12.16 -10.46 -15.65
N SER A 183 -10.92 -10.00 -15.79
CA SER A 183 -10.02 -10.44 -16.86
C SER A 183 -9.27 -11.69 -16.43
N LYS A 184 -8.67 -11.65 -15.26
CA LYS A 184 -7.88 -12.76 -14.69
C LYS A 184 -8.05 -12.84 -13.17
N VAL A 185 -8.02 -14.05 -12.64
CA VAL A 185 -7.99 -14.30 -11.19
C VAL A 185 -6.87 -15.27 -10.89
N ILE A 186 -6.02 -14.96 -9.92
CA ILE A 186 -4.82 -15.71 -9.59
C ILE A 186 -4.77 -15.93 -8.08
N SER A 187 -4.88 -17.19 -7.67
CA SER A 187 -4.62 -17.60 -6.28
C SER A 187 -3.20 -18.12 -6.18
N MET A 188 -2.40 -17.48 -5.33
CA MET A 188 -0.95 -17.72 -5.29
C MET A 188 -0.55 -18.83 -4.30
N GLY A 189 -1.36 -19.10 -3.28
CA GLY A 189 -1.01 -20.04 -2.20
C GLY A 189 0.26 -19.61 -1.44
N ASN A 190 1.15 -20.57 -1.17
CA ASN A 190 2.36 -20.37 -0.38
C ASN A 190 3.48 -19.58 -1.10
N LYS A 191 3.37 -19.37 -2.42
CA LYS A 191 4.34 -18.58 -3.24
C LYS A 191 5.78 -19.13 -3.18
N VAL A 192 5.95 -20.39 -3.47
CA VAL A 192 7.29 -21.00 -3.41
C VAL A 192 8.27 -20.38 -4.42
N ASP A 193 7.77 -20.04 -5.63
CA ASP A 193 8.57 -19.46 -6.72
C ASP A 193 7.91 -18.17 -7.26
N ILE A 194 6.84 -18.29 -8.05
CA ILE A 194 6.12 -17.12 -8.62
C ILE A 194 5.50 -16.31 -7.50
N ASP A 195 5.86 -15.01 -7.43
CA ASP A 195 5.42 -14.09 -6.40
C ASP A 195 4.46 -12.99 -6.92
N GLU A 196 3.96 -12.19 -5.99
CA GLU A 196 3.07 -11.06 -6.29
C GLU A 196 3.70 -9.99 -7.18
N VAL A 197 5.02 -9.87 -7.15
CA VAL A 197 5.74 -8.84 -7.93
C VAL A 197 5.75 -9.21 -9.41
N GLU A 198 6.04 -10.47 -9.72
CA GLU A 198 6.04 -10.96 -11.11
C GLU A 198 4.64 -10.93 -11.72
N LEU A 199 3.63 -11.34 -10.93
CA LEU A 199 2.23 -11.30 -11.37
C LEU A 199 1.76 -9.86 -11.60
N LEU A 200 2.12 -8.94 -10.70
CA LEU A 200 1.80 -7.53 -10.84
C LEU A 200 2.44 -6.93 -12.09
N GLU A 201 3.70 -7.27 -12.38
CA GLU A 201 4.39 -6.82 -13.60
C GLU A 201 3.72 -7.36 -14.87
N TYR A 202 3.32 -8.64 -14.85
CA TYR A 202 2.58 -9.25 -15.96
C TYR A 202 1.25 -8.54 -16.21
N LEU A 203 0.41 -8.39 -15.17
CA LEU A 203 -0.90 -7.75 -15.27
C LEU A 203 -0.80 -6.26 -15.60
N GLY A 204 0.26 -5.60 -15.17
CA GLY A 204 0.57 -4.22 -15.54
C GLY A 204 0.75 -4.01 -17.05
N ASN A 205 1.12 -5.06 -17.78
CA ASN A 205 1.29 -5.06 -19.23
C ASN A 205 0.20 -5.85 -19.99
N ASP A 206 -0.82 -6.39 -19.29
CA ASP A 206 -1.92 -7.12 -19.90
C ASP A 206 -3.03 -6.17 -20.38
N ASP A 207 -3.25 -6.07 -21.68
CA ASP A 207 -4.22 -5.13 -22.28
C ASP A 207 -5.69 -5.41 -21.89
N LYS A 208 -5.99 -6.64 -21.44
CA LYS A 208 -7.32 -7.02 -20.96
C LYS A 208 -7.60 -6.55 -19.53
N THR A 209 -6.57 -6.14 -18.79
CA THR A 209 -6.68 -5.69 -17.41
C THR A 209 -6.58 -4.18 -17.33
N LYS A 210 -7.60 -3.52 -16.75
CA LYS A 210 -7.61 -2.08 -16.43
C LYS A 210 -7.34 -1.79 -14.97
N VAL A 211 -7.81 -2.65 -14.07
CA VAL A 211 -7.67 -2.50 -12.61
C VAL A 211 -7.08 -3.77 -12.02
N ILE A 212 -6.13 -3.62 -11.11
CA ILE A 212 -5.51 -4.76 -10.44
C ILE A 212 -5.91 -4.73 -8.97
N LEU A 213 -6.53 -5.81 -8.50
CA LEU A 213 -6.87 -6.03 -7.11
C LEU A 213 -5.89 -6.99 -6.47
N MET A 214 -5.51 -6.73 -5.22
CA MET A 214 -4.60 -7.58 -4.46
C MET A 214 -5.13 -7.84 -3.05
N TYR A 215 -5.15 -9.10 -2.65
CA TYR A 215 -5.25 -9.51 -1.25
C TYR A 215 -3.87 -9.97 -0.77
N ILE A 216 -3.29 -9.25 0.18
CA ILE A 216 -1.90 -9.43 0.60
C ILE A 216 -1.83 -9.77 2.09
N GLU A 217 -1.20 -10.88 2.42
CA GLU A 217 -0.85 -11.28 3.79
C GLU A 217 0.59 -10.86 4.14
N GLU A 218 1.51 -11.07 3.18
CA GLU A 218 2.90 -10.63 3.28
C GLU A 218 3.49 -10.31 1.90
N LEU A 219 4.54 -9.51 1.87
CA LEU A 219 5.39 -9.27 0.69
C LEU A 219 6.74 -9.94 0.90
N LYS A 220 7.16 -10.82 -0.02
CA LYS A 220 8.44 -11.53 0.06
C LYS A 220 9.62 -10.59 -0.23
N ASN A 221 9.49 -9.75 -1.24
CA ASN A 221 10.49 -8.77 -1.65
C ASN A 221 9.86 -7.37 -1.74
N GLY A 222 9.87 -6.66 -0.61
CA GLY A 222 9.23 -5.35 -0.52
C GLY A 222 9.84 -4.28 -1.39
N ARG A 223 11.17 -4.28 -1.60
CA ARG A 223 11.85 -3.31 -2.47
C ARG A 223 11.43 -3.48 -3.93
N LYS A 224 11.49 -4.71 -4.44
CA LYS A 224 11.08 -5.00 -5.82
C LYS A 224 9.59 -4.73 -6.03
N PHE A 225 8.77 -5.01 -5.00
CA PHE A 225 7.35 -4.67 -5.02
C PHE A 225 7.13 -3.17 -5.25
N ILE A 226 7.81 -2.29 -4.51
CA ILE A 226 7.66 -0.83 -4.66
C ILE A 226 8.04 -0.38 -6.07
N GLU A 227 9.17 -0.84 -6.59
CA GLU A 227 9.65 -0.48 -7.93
C GLU A 227 8.63 -0.87 -9.01
N VAL A 228 8.13 -2.11 -8.94
CA VAL A 228 7.16 -2.62 -9.90
C VAL A 228 5.80 -1.95 -9.72
N ALA A 229 5.31 -1.87 -8.47
CA ALA A 229 4.02 -1.27 -8.17
C ALA A 229 3.97 0.21 -8.58
N LYS A 230 5.03 0.98 -8.32
CA LYS A 230 5.16 2.39 -8.74
C LYS A 230 5.10 2.56 -10.26
N ARG A 231 5.74 1.65 -11.00
CA ARG A 231 5.69 1.63 -12.47
C ARG A 231 4.31 1.23 -13.00
N VAL A 232 3.70 0.23 -12.41
CA VAL A 232 2.37 -0.26 -12.79
C VAL A 232 1.28 0.74 -12.42
N SER A 233 1.32 1.32 -11.22
CA SER A 233 0.34 2.33 -10.76
C SER A 233 0.27 3.58 -11.65
N LYS A 234 1.34 3.91 -12.36
CA LYS A 234 1.31 4.99 -13.36
C LYS A 234 0.49 4.65 -14.60
N LYS A 235 0.25 3.36 -14.86
CA LYS A 235 -0.52 2.87 -16.02
C LYS A 235 -1.91 2.40 -15.63
N LYS A 236 -2.04 1.72 -14.49
CA LYS A 236 -3.27 1.05 -14.03
C LYS A 236 -3.39 1.18 -12.51
N PRO A 237 -4.58 1.48 -11.97
CA PRO A 237 -4.79 1.50 -10.54
C PRO A 237 -4.58 0.11 -9.92
N ILE A 238 -3.91 0.09 -8.79
CA ILE A 238 -3.73 -1.07 -7.94
C ILE A 238 -4.46 -0.81 -6.64
N LEU A 239 -5.44 -1.64 -6.31
CA LEU A 239 -6.15 -1.60 -5.03
C LEU A 239 -5.71 -2.80 -4.19
N ALA A 240 -5.30 -2.56 -2.96
CA ALA A 240 -4.79 -3.64 -2.11
C ALA A 240 -5.47 -3.68 -0.74
N LEU A 241 -5.92 -4.87 -0.38
CA LEU A 241 -6.35 -5.22 0.97
C LEU A 241 -5.21 -5.96 1.67
N LYS A 242 -4.61 -5.33 2.69
CA LYS A 242 -3.55 -5.94 3.50
C LYS A 242 -4.14 -6.55 4.77
N ALA A 243 -4.02 -7.86 4.92
CA ALA A 243 -4.40 -8.57 6.14
C ALA A 243 -3.36 -8.37 7.25
N GLY A 244 -3.80 -8.45 8.52
CA GLY A 244 -2.89 -8.36 9.67
C GLY A 244 -2.41 -6.93 9.95
N MET A 245 -3.28 -5.94 9.84
CA MET A 245 -2.99 -4.53 10.13
C MET A 245 -3.17 -4.14 11.61
N SER A 246 -3.51 -5.09 12.47
CA SER A 246 -3.46 -4.94 13.94
C SER A 246 -2.41 -5.89 14.52
N PRO A 247 -1.91 -5.65 15.75
CA PRO A 247 -0.98 -6.58 16.40
C PRO A 247 -1.54 -8.00 16.51
N GLU A 248 -2.82 -8.14 16.79
CA GLU A 248 -3.53 -9.41 16.87
C GLU A 248 -3.66 -10.07 15.50
N GLY A 249 -4.05 -9.30 14.50
CA GLY A 249 -4.13 -9.73 13.11
C GLY A 249 -2.76 -10.16 12.56
N ALA A 250 -1.70 -9.45 12.90
CA ALA A 250 -0.34 -9.81 12.53
C ALA A 250 0.08 -11.16 13.12
N ARG A 251 -0.27 -11.45 14.39
CA ARG A 251 -0.06 -12.75 14.99
C ARG A 251 -0.87 -13.87 14.32
N ALA A 252 -2.12 -13.57 13.95
CA ALA A 252 -2.96 -14.53 13.23
C ALA A 252 -2.39 -14.86 11.84
N VAL A 253 -1.91 -13.87 11.08
CA VAL A 253 -1.21 -14.10 9.80
C VAL A 253 0.03 -14.95 10.00
N SER A 254 0.87 -14.65 11.00
CA SER A 254 2.09 -15.41 11.26
C SER A 254 1.79 -16.87 11.63
N SER A 255 0.71 -17.12 12.39
CA SER A 255 0.27 -18.47 12.75
C SER A 255 -0.27 -19.24 11.54
N HIS A 256 -0.93 -18.55 10.60
CA HIS A 256 -1.56 -19.18 9.44
C HIS A 256 -0.55 -19.46 8.31
N THR A 257 0.35 -18.53 8.04
CA THR A 257 1.28 -18.61 6.89
C THR A 257 2.68 -19.09 7.29
N GLY A 258 2.96 -19.22 8.59
CA GLY A 258 4.31 -19.51 9.12
C GLY A 258 5.32 -18.41 8.82
N SER A 259 4.89 -17.19 8.48
CA SER A 259 5.76 -16.07 8.14
C SER A 259 5.58 -14.88 9.09
N LEU A 260 6.63 -14.07 9.27
CA LEU A 260 6.56 -12.87 10.09
C LEU A 260 5.74 -11.79 9.37
N ALA A 261 4.61 -11.39 9.94
CA ALA A 261 3.89 -10.22 9.47
C ALA A 261 4.73 -8.96 9.68
N GLY A 262 4.82 -8.10 8.65
CA GLY A 262 5.54 -6.83 8.75
C GLY A 262 4.76 -5.79 9.56
N GLU A 263 5.45 -4.74 10.00
CA GLU A 263 4.81 -3.64 10.72
C GLU A 263 3.77 -2.93 9.83
N PRO A 264 2.53 -2.70 10.29
CA PRO A 264 1.45 -2.08 9.52
C PRO A 264 1.82 -0.74 8.89
N LEU A 265 2.56 0.06 9.63
CA LEU A 265 3.02 1.39 9.21
C LEU A 265 3.92 1.32 7.97
N VAL A 266 4.76 0.29 7.88
CA VAL A 266 5.64 0.06 6.73
C VAL A 266 4.81 -0.19 5.48
N TYR A 267 3.81 -1.06 5.56
CA TYR A 267 2.93 -1.35 4.42
C TYR A 267 2.15 -0.12 3.93
N ARG A 268 1.61 0.69 4.85
CA ARG A 268 0.95 1.95 4.48
C ARG A 268 1.90 2.91 3.76
N THR A 269 3.13 3.01 4.25
CA THR A 269 4.17 3.82 3.62
C THR A 269 4.50 3.32 2.22
N VAL A 270 4.70 2.00 2.08
CA VAL A 270 4.94 1.31 0.80
C VAL A 270 3.82 1.60 -0.20
N PHE A 271 2.58 1.34 0.20
CA PHE A 271 1.43 1.53 -0.67
C PHE A 271 1.29 2.99 -1.12
N LYS A 272 1.44 3.93 -0.19
CA LYS A 272 1.38 5.35 -0.50
C LYS A 272 2.45 5.78 -1.51
N GLN A 273 3.72 5.40 -1.31
CA GLN A 273 4.79 5.74 -2.24
C GLN A 273 4.67 5.04 -3.60
N ALA A 274 4.16 3.82 -3.61
CA ALA A 274 3.94 3.06 -4.83
C ALA A 274 2.67 3.45 -5.60
N GLY A 275 1.83 4.35 -5.06
CA GLY A 275 0.54 4.70 -5.65
C GLY A 275 -0.50 3.59 -5.56
N VAL A 276 -0.31 2.64 -4.65
CA VAL A 276 -1.27 1.58 -4.37
C VAL A 276 -2.36 2.12 -3.45
N ILE A 277 -3.61 1.89 -3.80
CA ILE A 277 -4.77 2.32 -3.04
C ILE A 277 -5.06 1.26 -1.98
N GLU A 278 -4.79 1.60 -0.71
CA GLU A 278 -5.16 0.75 0.43
C GLU A 278 -6.67 0.80 0.64
N VAL A 279 -7.28 -0.37 0.80
CA VAL A 279 -8.69 -0.53 1.19
C VAL A 279 -8.79 -1.32 2.49
N SER A 280 -9.87 -1.10 3.25
CA SER A 280 -10.03 -1.64 4.61
C SER A 280 -10.88 -2.92 4.67
N SER A 281 -11.56 -3.26 3.59
CA SER A 281 -12.41 -4.47 3.55
C SER A 281 -12.51 -5.07 2.15
N PRO A 282 -12.86 -6.36 2.05
CA PRO A 282 -13.16 -6.98 0.76
C PRO A 282 -14.27 -6.26 -0.01
N LEU A 283 -15.28 -5.74 0.70
CA LEU A 283 -16.36 -4.98 0.08
C LEU A 283 -15.84 -3.72 -0.62
N GLU A 284 -15.03 -2.90 0.07
CA GLU A 284 -14.41 -1.71 -0.53
C GLU A 284 -13.53 -2.05 -1.73
N LEU A 285 -12.79 -3.16 -1.67
CA LEU A 285 -11.93 -3.60 -2.76
C LEU A 285 -12.69 -3.68 -4.09
N PHE A 286 -13.92 -4.25 -4.06
CA PHE A 286 -14.73 -4.43 -5.26
C PHE A 286 -15.58 -3.23 -5.62
N GLU A 287 -16.14 -2.56 -4.64
CA GLU A 287 -16.96 -1.37 -4.90
C GLU A 287 -16.13 -0.26 -5.52
N TYR A 288 -14.89 -0.06 -5.04
CA TYR A 288 -13.99 0.92 -5.66
C TYR A 288 -13.52 0.46 -7.04
N ALA A 289 -13.16 -0.82 -7.19
CA ALA A 289 -12.72 -1.38 -8.47
C ALA A 289 -13.74 -1.15 -9.60
N SER A 290 -15.03 -1.25 -9.29
CA SER A 290 -16.10 -1.04 -10.26
C SER A 290 -16.10 0.39 -10.83
N LEU A 291 -15.87 1.40 -9.98
CA LEU A 291 -15.74 2.79 -10.42
C LEU A 291 -14.48 2.98 -11.27
N PHE A 292 -13.35 2.47 -10.79
CA PHE A 292 -12.06 2.60 -11.48
C PHE A 292 -12.01 1.93 -12.86
N ALA A 293 -12.72 0.82 -13.02
CA ALA A 293 -12.77 0.10 -14.29
C ALA A 293 -13.70 0.77 -15.32
N SER A 294 -14.77 1.43 -14.83
CA SER A 294 -15.87 1.85 -15.71
C SER A 294 -15.95 3.36 -15.95
N GLN A 295 -15.44 4.20 -15.03
CA GLN A 295 -15.55 5.65 -15.12
C GLN A 295 -14.20 6.33 -15.32
N PRO A 296 -14.15 7.51 -15.97
CA PRO A 296 -12.94 8.32 -16.03
C PRO A 296 -12.58 8.83 -14.62
N TYR A 297 -11.30 9.09 -14.37
CA TYR A 297 -10.87 9.69 -13.12
C TYR A 297 -11.19 11.19 -13.07
N PRO A 298 -11.64 11.74 -11.93
CA PRO A 298 -12.01 13.15 -11.83
C PRO A 298 -10.80 14.05 -12.05
N LYS A 299 -11.01 15.16 -12.75
CA LYS A 299 -9.93 16.12 -13.08
C LYS A 299 -9.64 17.09 -11.93
N GLY A 300 -10.61 17.28 -11.04
CA GLY A 300 -10.55 18.12 -9.86
C GLY A 300 -11.45 17.56 -8.75
N ASN A 301 -11.68 18.33 -7.71
CA ASN A 301 -12.37 17.87 -6.50
C ASN A 301 -13.79 18.42 -6.33
N SER A 302 -14.35 19.12 -7.31
CA SER A 302 -15.69 19.70 -7.25
C SER A 302 -16.77 18.68 -7.66
N VAL A 303 -17.74 18.43 -6.78
CA VAL A 303 -18.80 17.42 -6.97
C VAL A 303 -20.16 18.11 -7.02
N GLY A 304 -20.94 17.80 -8.05
CA GLY A 304 -22.35 18.19 -8.16
C GLY A 304 -23.25 17.03 -7.75
N ILE A 305 -24.11 17.24 -6.77
CA ILE A 305 -25.02 16.22 -6.23
C ILE A 305 -26.43 16.46 -6.75
N VAL A 306 -27.06 15.41 -7.30
CA VAL A 306 -28.49 15.37 -7.62
C VAL A 306 -29.17 14.32 -6.75
N THR A 307 -30.26 14.67 -6.08
CA THR A 307 -31.02 13.76 -5.24
C THR A 307 -32.53 14.07 -5.26
N ASN A 308 -33.34 13.10 -4.83
CA ASN A 308 -34.76 13.28 -4.52
C ASN A 308 -35.04 13.24 -3.01
N ALA A 309 -33.98 13.26 -2.17
CA ALA A 309 -34.12 13.09 -0.73
C ALA A 309 -33.06 13.90 0.03
N GLY A 310 -33.48 14.87 0.83
CA GLY A 310 -32.58 15.75 1.57
C GLY A 310 -31.67 15.03 2.56
N GLY A 311 -32.22 14.11 3.37
CA GLY A 311 -31.42 13.36 4.35
C GLY A 311 -30.21 12.63 3.75
N PRO A 312 -30.40 11.76 2.78
CA PRO A 312 -29.29 11.12 2.05
C PRO A 312 -28.33 12.10 1.38
N GLY A 313 -28.84 13.24 0.86
CA GLY A 313 -28.02 14.30 0.27
C GLY A 313 -27.08 14.93 1.29
N ILE A 314 -27.53 15.13 2.55
CA ILE A 314 -26.69 15.62 3.66
C ILE A 314 -25.57 14.60 3.97
N VAL A 315 -25.91 13.32 4.12
CA VAL A 315 -24.94 12.24 4.39
C VAL A 315 -23.89 12.17 3.27
N ALA A 316 -24.32 12.30 2.01
CA ALA A 316 -23.41 12.33 0.87
C ALA A 316 -22.46 13.54 0.94
N THR A 317 -22.99 14.71 1.28
CA THR A 317 -22.20 15.94 1.39
C THR A 317 -21.13 15.83 2.47
N ASP A 318 -21.52 15.37 3.68
CA ASP A 318 -20.58 15.19 4.78
C ASP A 318 -19.48 14.19 4.40
N ALA A 319 -19.86 13.03 3.85
CA ALA A 319 -18.91 12.01 3.42
C ALA A 319 -17.94 12.50 2.32
N LEU A 320 -18.41 13.30 1.37
CA LEU A 320 -17.56 13.89 0.33
C LEU A 320 -16.57 14.89 0.94
N ILE A 321 -17.01 15.77 1.82
CA ILE A 321 -16.16 16.79 2.46
C ILE A 321 -15.11 16.14 3.37
N GLU A 322 -15.50 15.17 4.19
CA GLU A 322 -14.60 14.41 5.06
C GLU A 322 -13.48 13.72 4.27
N ASN A 323 -13.74 13.33 3.04
CA ASN A 323 -12.78 12.69 2.16
C ASN A 323 -12.02 13.67 1.21
N GLY A 324 -12.14 14.99 1.46
CA GLY A 324 -11.36 16.03 0.76
C GLY A 324 -11.92 16.48 -0.59
N LEU A 325 -13.16 16.10 -0.89
CA LEU A 325 -13.91 16.62 -2.04
C LEU A 325 -14.63 17.91 -1.65
N LYS A 326 -15.13 18.65 -2.63
CA LYS A 326 -15.84 19.92 -2.43
C LYS A 326 -17.24 19.86 -3.03
N VAL A 327 -18.21 20.32 -2.26
CA VAL A 327 -19.59 20.49 -2.68
C VAL A 327 -19.87 21.99 -2.71
N ASN A 328 -19.37 22.64 -3.78
CA ASN A 328 -19.51 24.09 -3.94
C ASN A 328 -20.93 24.47 -4.42
N GLU A 329 -21.35 25.72 -4.19
CA GLU A 329 -22.57 26.23 -4.78
C GLU A 329 -22.51 26.20 -6.31
N LEU A 330 -23.65 25.89 -6.94
CA LEU A 330 -23.78 25.89 -8.39
C LEU A 330 -23.80 27.31 -8.95
N SER A 331 -23.34 27.47 -10.18
CA SER A 331 -23.45 28.72 -10.90
C SER A 331 -24.92 29.10 -11.16
N GLU A 332 -25.21 30.39 -11.27
CA GLU A 332 -26.56 30.86 -11.63
C GLU A 332 -27.01 30.34 -13.01
N GLU A 333 -26.07 30.17 -13.94
CA GLU A 333 -26.35 29.56 -15.23
C GLU A 333 -26.89 28.13 -15.08
N THR A 334 -26.23 27.31 -14.26
CA THR A 334 -26.65 25.92 -13.98
C THR A 334 -27.99 25.87 -13.27
N LYS A 335 -28.21 26.72 -12.24
CA LYS A 335 -29.49 26.83 -11.56
C LYS A 335 -30.62 27.20 -12.51
N ASN A 336 -30.39 28.18 -13.41
CA ASN A 336 -31.40 28.63 -14.37
C ASN A 336 -31.76 27.58 -15.42
N LYS A 337 -30.86 26.66 -15.76
CA LYS A 337 -31.16 25.51 -16.64
C LYS A 337 -32.10 24.51 -15.98
N ILE A 338 -32.06 24.37 -14.65
CA ILE A 338 -32.88 23.41 -13.88
C ILE A 338 -34.21 24.00 -13.48
N LYS A 339 -34.20 25.25 -13.03
CA LYS A 339 -35.34 25.95 -12.41
C LYS A 339 -36.72 25.84 -13.11
N PRO A 340 -36.79 25.95 -14.46
CA PRO A 340 -38.09 25.88 -15.17
C PRO A 340 -38.78 24.51 -15.13
N PHE A 341 -38.04 23.44 -14.81
CA PHE A 341 -38.50 22.06 -14.93
C PHE A 341 -38.78 21.38 -13.61
N VAL A 342 -38.49 22.04 -12.49
CA VAL A 342 -38.59 21.45 -11.14
C VAL A 342 -39.56 22.24 -10.28
N SER A 343 -40.00 21.64 -9.17
CA SER A 343 -40.90 22.30 -8.18
C SER A 343 -40.28 23.60 -7.68
N PRO A 344 -41.08 24.66 -7.46
CA PRO A 344 -40.61 25.87 -6.80
C PRO A 344 -40.01 25.64 -5.38
N HIS A 345 -40.36 24.51 -4.76
CA HIS A 345 -39.84 24.09 -3.44
C HIS A 345 -38.56 23.27 -3.54
N ALA A 346 -38.11 22.87 -4.73
CA ALA A 346 -36.86 22.16 -4.95
C ALA A 346 -35.65 23.03 -4.53
N SER A 347 -34.65 22.43 -3.91
CA SER A 347 -33.39 23.11 -3.64
C SER A 347 -32.49 23.08 -4.86
N LEU A 348 -32.15 24.25 -5.38
CA LEU A 348 -31.15 24.38 -6.48
C LEU A 348 -29.76 24.73 -5.97
N LYS A 349 -29.53 24.63 -4.66
CA LYS A 349 -28.18 24.64 -4.09
C LYS A 349 -27.52 23.30 -4.41
N ASN A 350 -26.27 23.17 -4.07
CA ASN A 350 -25.62 21.85 -4.13
C ASN A 350 -25.62 21.24 -2.72
N PRO A 351 -26.33 20.15 -2.47
CA PRO A 351 -27.11 19.24 -3.36
C PRO A 351 -28.32 19.87 -4.04
N VAL A 352 -28.55 19.49 -5.33
CA VAL A 352 -29.83 19.74 -6.00
C VAL A 352 -30.83 18.71 -5.49
N ASP A 353 -31.76 19.14 -4.63
CA ASP A 353 -32.82 18.28 -4.11
C ASP A 353 -34.13 18.52 -4.88
N LEU A 354 -34.49 17.54 -5.70
CA LEU A 354 -35.65 17.54 -6.58
C LEU A 354 -36.94 17.16 -5.86
N LEU A 355 -36.86 16.81 -4.57
CA LEU A 355 -37.94 16.30 -3.72
C LEU A 355 -38.45 14.90 -4.13
N ALA A 356 -39.25 14.29 -3.26
CA ALA A 356 -39.75 12.93 -3.42
C ALA A 356 -40.60 12.69 -4.67
N GLU A 357 -41.17 13.74 -5.27
CA GLU A 357 -41.97 13.70 -6.49
C GLU A 357 -41.18 13.78 -7.79
N ALA A 358 -39.84 13.69 -7.74
CA ALA A 358 -38.98 13.75 -8.89
C ALA A 358 -39.19 12.53 -9.82
N ASP A 359 -39.58 12.78 -11.05
CA ASP A 359 -39.62 11.77 -12.12
C ASP A 359 -38.31 11.71 -12.92
N ALA A 360 -38.24 10.81 -13.88
CA ALA A 360 -37.04 10.61 -14.70
C ALA A 360 -36.67 11.87 -15.51
N GLU A 361 -37.65 12.65 -15.95
CA GLU A 361 -37.42 13.87 -16.76
C GLU A 361 -36.76 14.97 -15.91
N LYS A 362 -37.23 15.16 -14.66
CA LYS A 362 -36.62 16.13 -13.73
C LYS A 362 -35.20 15.72 -13.37
N PHE A 363 -34.95 14.42 -13.15
CA PHE A 363 -33.61 13.90 -12.95
C PHE A 363 -32.71 14.14 -14.17
N GLU A 364 -33.22 13.92 -15.39
CA GLU A 364 -32.45 14.12 -16.61
C GLU A 364 -32.02 15.59 -16.77
N VAL A 365 -32.93 16.54 -16.56
CA VAL A 365 -32.63 17.96 -16.63
C VAL A 365 -31.52 18.34 -15.63
N ALA A 366 -31.66 17.92 -14.37
CA ALA A 366 -30.68 18.24 -13.33
C ALA A 366 -29.31 17.57 -13.61
N VAL A 367 -29.30 16.31 -13.99
CA VAL A 367 -28.08 15.57 -14.35
C VAL A 367 -27.38 16.24 -15.53
N LYS A 368 -28.15 16.60 -16.58
CA LYS A 368 -27.62 17.29 -17.75
C LYS A 368 -26.95 18.61 -17.38
N ALA A 369 -27.62 19.45 -16.58
CA ALA A 369 -27.09 20.74 -16.18
C ALA A 369 -25.77 20.60 -15.39
N LEU A 370 -25.68 19.66 -14.43
CA LEU A 370 -24.46 19.39 -13.68
C LEU A 370 -23.37 18.77 -14.56
N TYR A 371 -23.74 17.90 -15.49
CA TYR A 371 -22.79 17.26 -16.38
C TYR A 371 -22.12 18.25 -17.35
N GLU A 372 -22.86 19.28 -17.80
CA GLU A 372 -22.38 20.33 -18.68
C GLU A 372 -21.66 21.49 -17.92
N ASP A 373 -21.83 21.60 -16.60
CA ASP A 373 -21.19 22.65 -15.79
C ASP A 373 -19.67 22.44 -15.71
N LYS A 374 -18.89 23.39 -16.23
CA LYS A 374 -17.43 23.34 -16.27
C LYS A 374 -16.76 23.41 -14.88
N ASN A 375 -17.50 23.87 -13.86
CA ASN A 375 -17.01 23.96 -12.49
C ASN A 375 -17.24 22.68 -11.69
N ILE A 376 -17.89 21.67 -12.28
CA ILE A 376 -18.15 20.36 -11.67
C ILE A 376 -17.23 19.30 -12.33
N ASP A 377 -16.45 18.64 -11.53
CA ASP A 377 -15.51 17.58 -11.96
C ASP A 377 -16.14 16.18 -11.93
N ALA A 378 -17.11 15.97 -11.05
CA ALA A 378 -17.84 14.71 -10.94
C ALA A 378 -19.33 14.95 -10.64
N VAL A 379 -20.20 14.14 -11.26
CA VAL A 379 -21.64 14.12 -10.96
C VAL A 379 -21.92 12.98 -10.00
N TYR A 380 -22.60 13.30 -8.90
CA TYR A 380 -22.99 12.36 -7.87
C TYR A 380 -24.50 12.22 -7.84
N PHE A 381 -24.99 11.17 -8.48
CA PHE A 381 -26.41 10.85 -8.54
C PHE A 381 -26.82 10.02 -7.32
N LEU A 382 -27.82 10.46 -6.58
CA LEU A 382 -28.31 9.76 -5.41
C LEU A 382 -29.84 9.73 -5.39
N MET A 383 -30.41 8.52 -5.33
CA MET A 383 -31.84 8.33 -5.29
C MET A 383 -32.26 7.43 -4.12
N ALA A 384 -33.22 7.91 -3.34
CA ALA A 384 -33.99 7.09 -2.40
C ALA A 384 -35.24 6.55 -3.13
N PRO A 385 -35.61 5.25 -2.95
CA PRO A 385 -36.74 4.67 -3.66
C PRO A 385 -38.07 5.30 -3.21
N GLN A 386 -38.90 5.60 -4.20
CA GLN A 386 -40.26 6.06 -4.02
C GLN A 386 -41.16 5.28 -4.98
N ARG A 387 -42.32 4.81 -4.53
CA ARG A 387 -43.22 3.96 -5.33
C ARG A 387 -43.71 4.60 -6.62
N MET A 388 -43.76 5.92 -6.68
CA MET A 388 -44.21 6.67 -7.84
C MET A 388 -43.11 6.89 -8.91
N ILE A 389 -41.87 6.55 -8.61
CA ILE A 389 -40.73 6.74 -9.51
C ILE A 389 -40.57 5.53 -10.41
N ASP A 390 -40.56 5.77 -11.73
CA ASP A 390 -40.21 4.74 -12.71
C ASP A 390 -38.68 4.53 -12.70
N ILE A 391 -38.24 3.55 -11.89
CA ILE A 391 -36.82 3.26 -11.67
C ILE A 391 -36.12 2.80 -12.96
N GLU A 392 -36.82 2.18 -13.91
CA GLU A 392 -36.23 1.75 -15.18
C GLU A 392 -35.90 2.96 -16.05
N LYS A 393 -36.80 3.96 -16.12
CA LYS A 393 -36.51 5.22 -16.81
C LYS A 393 -35.35 5.98 -16.18
N VAL A 394 -35.33 6.06 -14.85
CA VAL A 394 -34.21 6.69 -14.12
C VAL A 394 -32.88 5.98 -14.40
N ALA A 395 -32.87 4.64 -14.38
CA ALA A 395 -31.67 3.86 -14.72
C ALA A 395 -31.17 4.14 -16.16
N ARG A 396 -32.09 4.34 -17.11
CA ARG A 396 -31.71 4.74 -18.49
C ARG A 396 -31.12 6.13 -18.55
N VAL A 397 -31.64 7.09 -17.80
CA VAL A 397 -31.03 8.43 -17.67
C VAL A 397 -29.61 8.32 -17.12
N ILE A 398 -29.42 7.60 -16.01
CA ILE A 398 -28.10 7.37 -15.44
C ILE A 398 -27.16 6.77 -16.48
N SER A 399 -27.61 5.73 -17.17
CA SER A 399 -26.85 5.02 -18.20
C SER A 399 -26.38 5.93 -19.33
N ASN A 400 -27.29 6.78 -19.84
CA ASN A 400 -27.00 7.71 -20.91
C ASN A 400 -25.85 8.67 -20.58
N TYR A 401 -25.76 9.14 -19.34
CA TYR A 401 -24.70 10.08 -18.93
C TYR A 401 -23.44 9.35 -18.49
N ALA A 402 -23.54 8.26 -17.72
CA ALA A 402 -22.39 7.50 -17.25
C ALA A 402 -21.56 6.90 -18.42
N LYS A 403 -22.21 6.52 -19.52
CA LYS A 403 -21.55 5.99 -20.73
C LYS A 403 -20.78 7.02 -21.54
N ARG A 404 -21.07 8.30 -21.41
CA ARG A 404 -20.34 9.36 -22.13
C ARG A 404 -18.87 9.46 -21.74
N LYS A 405 -18.54 9.09 -20.48
CA LYS A 405 -17.16 9.06 -19.93
C LYS A 405 -16.36 10.37 -20.10
N GLU A 406 -17.04 11.50 -20.26
CA GLU A 406 -16.41 12.82 -20.32
C GLU A 406 -16.14 13.38 -18.92
N LYS A 407 -16.97 12.96 -17.95
CA LYS A 407 -16.93 13.35 -16.55
C LYS A 407 -17.22 12.12 -15.66
N THR A 408 -16.59 12.04 -14.50
CA THR A 408 -16.85 10.95 -13.55
C THR A 408 -18.30 10.98 -13.09
N PHE A 409 -18.98 9.86 -13.23
CA PHE A 409 -20.38 9.71 -12.84
C PHE A 409 -20.51 8.64 -11.74
N VAL A 410 -21.00 9.04 -10.58
CA VAL A 410 -21.20 8.16 -9.43
C VAL A 410 -22.69 7.94 -9.21
N THR A 411 -23.11 6.70 -9.09
CA THR A 411 -24.52 6.33 -8.93
C THR A 411 -24.79 5.70 -7.58
N VAL A 412 -25.70 6.28 -6.80
CA VAL A 412 -26.20 5.72 -5.54
C VAL A 412 -27.68 5.45 -5.68
N LEU A 413 -28.06 4.18 -5.68
CA LEU A 413 -29.45 3.73 -5.61
C LEU A 413 -29.69 3.07 -4.27
N MET A 414 -30.32 3.80 -3.35
CA MET A 414 -30.60 3.31 -1.99
C MET A 414 -31.69 2.24 -2.02
N GLY A 415 -31.67 1.36 -1.03
CA GLY A 415 -32.60 0.24 -0.97
C GLY A 415 -32.16 -0.98 -1.79
N VAL A 416 -32.97 -2.02 -1.76
CA VAL A 416 -32.66 -3.31 -2.45
C VAL A 416 -33.81 -3.73 -3.36
N VAL A 417 -35.01 -3.89 -2.82
CA VAL A 417 -36.15 -4.49 -3.53
C VAL A 417 -36.74 -3.55 -4.58
N ASP A 418 -37.06 -2.34 -4.18
CA ASP A 418 -37.79 -1.36 -5.04
C ASP A 418 -36.92 -0.78 -6.17
N VAL A 419 -35.60 -0.94 -6.08
CA VAL A 419 -34.65 -0.44 -7.10
C VAL A 419 -34.09 -1.57 -8.00
N GLU A 420 -34.44 -2.82 -7.75
CA GLU A 420 -33.81 -3.99 -8.39
C GLU A 420 -33.93 -3.97 -9.92
N LYS A 421 -35.05 -3.55 -10.46
CA LYS A 421 -35.22 -3.45 -11.93
C LYS A 421 -34.25 -2.44 -12.56
N GLY A 422 -34.08 -1.27 -11.93
CA GLY A 422 -33.11 -0.27 -12.38
C GLY A 422 -31.68 -0.75 -12.21
N VAL A 423 -31.37 -1.43 -11.10
CA VAL A 423 -30.05 -2.03 -10.84
C VAL A 423 -29.69 -3.08 -11.89
N ASN A 424 -30.66 -3.89 -12.34
CA ASN A 424 -30.43 -4.89 -13.38
C ASN A 424 -30.02 -4.22 -14.70
N ILE A 425 -30.68 -3.12 -15.08
CA ILE A 425 -30.29 -2.34 -16.26
C ILE A 425 -28.84 -1.82 -16.12
N LEU A 426 -28.50 -1.20 -14.99
CA LEU A 426 -27.15 -0.70 -14.76
C LEU A 426 -26.08 -1.82 -14.78
N ARG A 427 -26.41 -2.98 -14.20
CA ARG A 427 -25.54 -4.16 -14.20
C ARG A 427 -25.30 -4.74 -15.59
N GLU A 428 -26.33 -4.83 -16.41
CA GLU A 428 -26.25 -5.28 -17.81
C GLU A 428 -25.38 -4.35 -18.64
N GLU A 429 -25.49 -3.05 -18.38
CA GLU A 429 -24.77 -2.00 -19.10
C GLU A 429 -23.37 -1.68 -18.52
N GLY A 430 -22.95 -2.42 -17.47
CA GLY A 430 -21.63 -2.27 -16.86
C GLY A 430 -21.41 -0.96 -16.10
N ILE A 431 -22.50 -0.34 -15.60
CA ILE A 431 -22.45 0.92 -14.85
C ILE A 431 -22.37 0.60 -13.36
N PRO A 432 -21.37 1.13 -12.63
CA PRO A 432 -21.24 0.90 -11.21
C PRO A 432 -22.34 1.63 -10.44
N PHE A 433 -22.84 0.99 -9.40
CA PHE A 433 -23.81 1.56 -8.49
C PHE A 433 -23.50 1.19 -7.04
N TYR A 434 -23.87 2.08 -6.13
CA TYR A 434 -23.67 1.93 -4.70
C TYR A 434 -25.01 1.93 -3.97
N ARG A 435 -25.04 1.23 -2.83
CA ARG A 435 -26.24 1.21 -1.97
C ARG A 435 -26.25 2.36 -0.96
N PHE A 436 -25.10 2.86 -0.58
CA PHE A 436 -24.97 3.89 0.42
C PHE A 436 -24.02 5.01 -0.03
N PRO A 437 -24.33 6.25 0.35
CA PRO A 437 -23.59 7.42 -0.16
C PRO A 437 -22.14 7.51 0.36
N ASP A 438 -21.87 7.07 1.58
CA ASP A 438 -20.55 7.15 2.18
C ASP A 438 -19.51 6.28 1.46
N VAL A 439 -19.91 5.07 1.04
CA VAL A 439 -19.05 4.14 0.28
C VAL A 439 -18.73 4.74 -1.09
N ALA A 440 -19.72 5.30 -1.76
CA ALA A 440 -19.57 5.93 -3.06
C ALA A 440 -18.67 7.19 -2.99
N ALA A 441 -18.81 7.99 -1.92
CA ALA A 441 -17.96 9.15 -1.67
C ALA A 441 -16.49 8.76 -1.45
N ARG A 442 -16.22 7.70 -0.67
CA ARG A 442 -14.86 7.16 -0.51
C ARG A 442 -14.28 6.65 -1.81
N ALA A 443 -15.06 5.92 -2.61
CA ALA A 443 -14.62 5.44 -3.93
C ALA A 443 -14.21 6.60 -4.85
N LEU A 444 -15.03 7.67 -4.91
CA LEU A 444 -14.72 8.86 -5.69
C LEU A 444 -13.46 9.57 -5.17
N ALA A 445 -13.31 9.70 -3.86
CA ALA A 445 -12.13 10.32 -3.26
C ALA A 445 -10.85 9.54 -3.56
N HIS A 446 -10.88 8.21 -3.51
CA HIS A 446 -9.75 7.38 -3.93
C HIS A 446 -9.46 7.49 -5.43
N SER A 447 -10.50 7.61 -6.26
CA SER A 447 -10.35 7.87 -7.69
C SER A 447 -9.66 9.22 -7.96
N LEU A 448 -10.00 10.28 -7.19
CA LEU A 448 -9.32 11.57 -7.25
C LEU A 448 -7.87 11.49 -6.79
N LYS A 449 -7.61 10.78 -5.68
CA LYS A 449 -6.22 10.56 -5.20
C LYS A 449 -5.37 9.88 -6.26
N TYR A 450 -5.92 8.87 -6.93
CA TYR A 450 -5.24 8.20 -8.04
C TYR A 450 -5.04 9.13 -9.23
N SER A 451 -6.06 9.90 -9.64
CA SER A 451 -5.94 10.92 -10.68
C SER A 451 -4.79 11.91 -10.42
N ASN A 452 -4.62 12.32 -9.17
CA ASN A 452 -3.53 13.21 -8.78
C ASN A 452 -2.16 12.50 -8.80
N PHE A 453 -2.11 11.23 -8.43
CA PHE A 453 -0.89 10.43 -8.46
C PHE A 453 -0.35 10.22 -9.87
N ILE A 454 -1.22 9.95 -10.86
CA ILE A 454 -0.81 9.72 -12.26
C ILE A 454 -0.45 10.99 -13.03
N LYS A 455 -0.86 12.19 -12.54
CA LYS A 455 -0.37 13.47 -13.07
C LYS A 455 1.13 13.52 -12.80
N GLU A 456 1.93 13.47 -13.86
CA GLU A 456 3.39 13.31 -13.78
C GLU A 456 4.02 14.27 -12.77
N ARG A 457 4.53 13.72 -11.67
CA ARG A 457 5.56 14.36 -10.84
C ARG A 457 6.91 13.83 -11.30
N LYS A 458 7.74 14.72 -11.82
CA LYS A 458 9.13 14.41 -12.09
C LYS A 458 9.82 14.23 -10.74
N GLU A 459 10.29 13.02 -10.44
CA GLU A 459 11.03 12.75 -9.22
C GLU A 459 12.47 13.20 -9.40
N THR A 460 12.92 14.08 -8.52
CA THR A 460 14.27 14.60 -8.50
C THR A 460 15.01 14.05 -7.28
N TYR A 461 16.08 13.32 -7.52
CA TYR A 461 16.94 12.80 -6.44
C TYR A 461 18.17 13.67 -6.29
N ARG A 462 18.52 14.00 -5.04
CA ARG A 462 19.67 14.82 -4.72
C ARG A 462 20.82 13.94 -4.23
N ASN A 463 21.98 14.06 -4.88
CA ASN A 463 23.20 13.42 -4.45
C ASN A 463 24.02 14.34 -3.55
N PHE A 464 24.71 13.76 -2.57
CA PHE A 464 25.59 14.47 -1.66
C PHE A 464 26.97 13.81 -1.67
N GLU A 465 28.01 14.63 -1.55
CA GLU A 465 29.34 14.10 -1.28
C GLU A 465 29.43 13.70 0.19
N LEU A 466 29.76 12.46 0.49
CA LEU A 466 29.93 11.94 1.84
C LEU A 466 31.36 11.43 2.03
N ASP A 467 31.92 11.72 3.20
CA ASP A 467 33.24 11.25 3.58
C ASP A 467 33.25 9.70 3.72
N GLN A 468 34.14 9.03 2.98
CA GLN A 468 34.28 7.57 3.01
C GLN A 468 34.63 7.02 4.40
N SER A 469 35.26 7.82 5.24
CA SER A 469 35.59 7.44 6.62
C SER A 469 34.34 7.07 7.46
N ILE A 470 33.14 7.56 7.09
CA ILE A 470 31.88 7.17 7.73
C ILE A 470 31.72 5.64 7.71
N LYS A 471 31.99 4.99 6.56
CA LYS A 471 31.90 3.52 6.45
C LYS A 471 32.91 2.80 7.34
N GLU A 472 34.09 3.34 7.49
CA GLU A 472 35.13 2.76 8.35
C GLU A 472 34.71 2.83 9.84
N TYR A 473 34.18 4.01 10.27
CA TYR A 473 33.64 4.18 11.62
C TYR A 473 32.50 3.20 11.93
N LEU A 474 31.56 3.04 10.99
CA LEU A 474 30.42 2.12 11.17
C LEU A 474 30.86 0.67 11.20
N LYS A 475 31.76 0.23 10.32
CA LYS A 475 32.31 -1.13 10.30
C LYS A 475 33.02 -1.48 11.60
N LYS A 476 33.85 -0.55 12.14
CA LYS A 476 34.59 -0.72 13.41
C LYS A 476 33.65 -0.89 14.62
N ASN A 477 32.44 -0.37 14.53
CA ASN A 477 31.44 -0.41 15.60
C ASN A 477 30.29 -1.41 15.34
N LYS A 478 30.35 -2.19 14.26
CA LYS A 478 29.31 -3.17 13.91
C LYS A 478 29.08 -4.17 15.04
N GLY A 479 27.82 -4.33 15.41
CA GLY A 479 27.40 -5.28 16.47
C GLY A 479 27.51 -4.76 17.91
N LYS A 480 28.01 -3.53 18.12
CA LYS A 480 28.13 -2.95 19.47
C LYS A 480 26.83 -2.33 20.01
N GLY A 481 25.74 -2.32 19.25
CA GLY A 481 24.51 -1.65 19.62
C GLY A 481 24.55 -0.16 19.27
N PHE A 482 24.13 0.71 20.23
CA PHE A 482 24.25 2.16 20.04
C PHE A 482 25.71 2.60 20.20
N ILE A 483 26.17 3.46 19.31
CA ILE A 483 27.51 4.04 19.37
C ILE A 483 27.51 5.29 20.25
N ASP A 484 28.71 5.70 20.71
CA ASP A 484 28.90 6.87 21.57
C ASP A 484 28.46 8.16 20.86
N LEU A 485 27.90 9.10 21.62
CA LEU A 485 27.30 10.33 21.10
C LEU A 485 28.31 11.22 20.34
N ASP A 486 29.57 11.27 20.79
CA ASP A 486 30.61 12.01 20.09
C ASP A 486 30.90 11.42 18.70
N LEU A 487 30.87 10.09 18.55
CA LEU A 487 30.97 9.42 17.25
C LEU A 487 29.72 9.65 16.39
N CYS A 488 28.52 9.69 17.00
CA CYS A 488 27.31 10.09 16.28
C CYS A 488 27.47 11.47 15.66
N PHE A 489 27.94 12.44 16.44
CA PHE A 489 28.13 13.82 15.99
C PHE A 489 29.19 13.93 14.90
N GLU A 490 30.34 13.22 15.04
CA GLU A 490 31.37 13.20 13.99
C GLU A 490 30.83 12.61 12.66
N ILE A 491 30.03 11.52 12.72
CA ILE A 491 29.41 10.93 11.52
C ILE A 491 28.46 11.94 10.87
N LEU A 492 27.63 12.62 11.67
CA LEU A 492 26.67 13.59 11.16
C LEU A 492 27.36 14.82 10.53
N GLU A 493 28.41 15.36 11.15
CA GLU A 493 29.21 16.47 10.57
C GLU A 493 29.84 16.05 9.25
N ARG A 494 30.43 14.85 9.16
CA ARG A 494 30.99 14.28 7.92
C ARG A 494 29.93 13.99 6.86
N ALA A 495 28.69 13.76 7.27
CA ALA A 495 27.54 13.63 6.37
C ALA A 495 26.93 15.00 5.98
N GLY A 496 27.51 16.10 6.47
CA GLY A 496 27.11 17.47 6.14
C GLY A 496 25.88 17.98 6.89
N PHE A 497 25.54 17.36 8.03
CA PHE A 497 24.52 17.90 8.92
C PHE A 497 25.10 19.02 9.79
N GLU A 498 24.28 20.01 10.10
CA GLU A 498 24.64 21.08 11.03
C GLU A 498 24.23 20.70 12.46
N LEU A 499 25.21 20.74 13.38
CA LEU A 499 25.01 20.49 14.78
C LEU A 499 25.17 21.79 15.58
N LEU A 500 24.56 21.86 16.75
CA LEU A 500 24.91 22.90 17.71
C LEU A 500 26.40 22.78 18.07
N PRO A 501 27.13 23.90 18.25
CA PRO A 501 28.55 23.87 18.62
C PRO A 501 28.81 22.97 19.83
N TRP A 502 29.70 22.00 19.69
CA TRP A 502 29.98 20.99 20.70
C TRP A 502 31.49 20.68 20.82
N LYS A 503 31.90 20.16 21.95
CA LYS A 503 33.24 19.60 22.19
C LYS A 503 33.13 18.38 23.14
N ARG A 504 34.00 17.37 22.92
CA ARG A 504 34.16 16.27 23.88
C ARG A 504 35.21 16.65 24.94
N ALA A 505 35.04 16.20 26.17
CA ALA A 505 36.00 16.32 27.25
C ALA A 505 36.11 14.99 28.04
N PHE A 506 37.31 14.75 28.60
CA PHE A 506 37.62 13.51 29.31
C PHE A 506 37.93 13.72 30.80
N ASN A 507 38.24 14.95 31.21
CA ASN A 507 38.55 15.33 32.58
C ASN A 507 38.25 16.81 32.82
N GLU A 508 38.40 17.30 34.04
CA GLU A 508 38.08 18.65 34.45
C GLU A 508 38.95 19.69 33.74
N GLU A 509 40.24 19.43 33.59
CA GLU A 509 41.16 20.34 32.89
C GLU A 509 40.77 20.52 31.40
N ASP A 510 40.49 19.42 30.76
CA ASP A 510 40.02 19.41 29.36
C ASP A 510 38.66 20.10 29.21
N LEU A 511 37.78 19.93 30.19
CA LEU A 511 36.47 20.58 30.27
C LEU A 511 36.63 22.11 30.33
N ILE A 512 37.50 22.64 31.22
CA ILE A 512 37.78 24.09 31.38
C ILE A 512 38.38 24.66 30.09
N LYS A 513 39.30 23.93 29.46
CA LYS A 513 39.93 24.39 28.20
C LYS A 513 38.90 24.48 27.07
N LYS A 514 37.98 23.55 26.99
CA LYS A 514 37.03 23.45 25.87
C LYS A 514 35.79 24.32 26.03
N ILE A 515 35.36 24.60 27.29
CA ILE A 515 34.23 25.50 27.53
C ILE A 515 34.50 26.94 27.00
N LYS A 516 35.75 27.37 26.99
CA LYS A 516 36.14 28.66 26.43
C LYS A 516 35.78 28.83 24.94
N LYS A 517 35.68 27.70 24.21
CA LYS A 517 35.23 27.68 22.78
C LYS A 517 33.73 27.59 22.62
N ILE A 518 33.01 27.08 23.61
CA ILE A 518 31.53 26.87 23.56
C ILE A 518 30.82 28.08 24.19
N GLY A 519 31.35 28.55 25.35
CA GLY A 519 30.77 29.61 26.16
C GLY A 519 29.55 29.17 26.98
N PHE A 520 29.14 30.05 27.88
CA PHE A 520 27.95 29.86 28.71
C PHE A 520 26.73 30.61 28.14
N PRO A 521 25.49 30.17 28.41
CA PRO A 521 25.14 28.91 29.07
C PRO A 521 25.42 27.69 28.17
N CYS A 522 25.70 26.54 28.82
CA CYS A 522 26.01 25.32 28.09
C CYS A 522 25.19 24.10 28.62
N VAL A 523 25.27 23.01 27.88
CA VAL A 523 24.69 21.71 28.20
C VAL A 523 25.84 20.70 28.39
N LEU A 524 25.78 19.89 29.41
CA LEU A 524 26.69 18.79 29.65
C LEU A 524 25.94 17.46 29.41
N LYS A 525 26.51 16.57 28.59
CA LYS A 525 25.92 15.27 28.23
C LYS A 525 26.92 14.14 28.43
N ILE A 526 26.45 13.01 28.97
CA ILE A 526 27.23 11.76 28.94
C ILE A 526 27.41 11.28 27.48
N ALA A 527 28.61 10.86 27.12
CA ALA A 527 28.90 10.52 25.73
C ALA A 527 28.62 9.05 25.38
N SER A 528 28.47 8.17 26.39
CA SER A 528 28.33 6.72 26.19
C SER A 528 27.05 6.31 25.46
N GLY A 529 27.18 5.39 24.49
CA GLY A 529 26.05 4.73 23.82
C GLY A 529 25.29 3.74 24.69
N GLU A 530 25.86 3.35 25.86
CA GLU A 530 25.20 2.45 26.82
C GLU A 530 24.03 3.14 27.54
N VAL A 531 23.99 4.48 27.58
CA VAL A 531 22.90 5.26 28.19
C VAL A 531 21.88 5.66 27.12
N VAL A 532 20.81 4.91 27.04
CA VAL A 532 19.80 5.10 25.99
C VAL A 532 18.84 6.25 26.33
N HIS A 533 18.35 6.36 27.56
CA HIS A 533 17.43 7.39 28.04
C HIS A 533 18.18 8.44 28.87
N LYS A 534 19.06 9.22 28.20
CA LYS A 534 19.98 10.15 28.86
C LYS A 534 19.30 11.16 29.78
N MET A 535 18.14 11.72 29.37
CA MET A 535 17.40 12.70 30.19
C MET A 535 16.88 12.06 31.49
N ASP A 536 16.20 10.93 31.39
CA ASP A 536 15.58 10.23 32.54
C ASP A 536 16.63 9.71 33.50
N GLU A 537 17.76 9.26 32.98
CA GLU A 537 18.87 8.76 33.76
C GLU A 537 19.79 9.85 34.36
N GLY A 538 19.51 11.14 34.02
CA GLY A 538 20.34 12.26 34.47
C GLY A 538 21.70 12.37 33.74
N GLY A 539 21.77 11.84 32.54
CA GLY A 539 22.91 11.93 31.62
C GLY A 539 22.96 13.22 30.82
N VAL A 540 22.01 14.15 31.04
CA VAL A 540 21.97 15.49 30.43
C VAL A 540 21.71 16.51 31.52
N ILE A 541 22.52 17.57 31.58
CA ILE A 541 22.35 18.70 32.50
C ILE A 541 22.30 19.97 31.66
N LEU A 542 21.18 20.67 31.76
CA LEU A 542 20.88 21.88 30.96
C LEU A 542 21.18 23.16 31.74
N ASP A 543 21.28 24.28 31.03
CA ASP A 543 21.38 25.67 31.54
C ASP A 543 22.51 25.91 32.54
N ILE A 544 23.65 25.29 32.32
CA ILE A 544 24.87 25.52 33.12
C ILE A 544 25.43 26.90 32.80
N LYS A 545 25.58 27.78 33.82
CA LYS A 545 25.80 29.21 33.65
C LYS A 545 27.25 29.66 33.85
N ASP A 546 28.03 28.88 34.60
CA ASP A 546 29.40 29.22 34.93
C ASP A 546 30.30 27.97 35.09
N GLU A 547 31.60 28.22 35.24
CA GLU A 547 32.62 27.17 35.36
C GLU A 547 32.45 26.32 36.65
N LYS A 548 32.04 26.94 37.75
CA LYS A 548 31.82 26.26 39.02
C LYS A 548 30.66 25.28 38.90
N GLU A 549 29.58 25.71 38.32
CA GLU A 549 28.40 24.85 38.05
C GLU A 549 28.74 23.71 37.08
N LEU A 550 29.56 23.99 36.03
CA LEU A 550 30.02 22.99 35.09
C LEU A 550 30.83 21.88 35.76
N LEU A 551 31.83 22.26 36.57
CA LEU A 551 32.65 21.29 37.31
C LEU A 551 31.83 20.45 38.29
N ASN A 552 30.92 21.10 39.02
CA ASN A 552 30.02 20.35 39.93
C ASN A 552 29.13 19.39 39.20
N SER A 553 28.58 19.78 38.07
CA SER A 553 27.75 18.95 37.20
C SER A 553 28.53 17.77 36.65
N TYR A 554 29.75 17.97 36.20
CA TYR A 554 30.64 16.91 35.73
C TYR A 554 30.94 15.88 36.84
N ARG A 555 31.30 16.33 38.06
CA ARG A 555 31.56 15.45 39.20
C ARG A 555 30.31 14.59 39.58
N LYS A 556 29.14 15.22 39.63
CA LYS A 556 27.88 14.52 39.89
C LYS A 556 27.57 13.48 38.78
N MET A 557 27.77 13.83 37.53
CA MET A 557 27.57 12.91 36.41
C MET A 557 28.56 11.76 36.45
N LYS A 558 29.83 12.03 36.69
CA LYS A 558 30.90 11.02 36.83
C LYS A 558 30.55 10.02 37.95
N GLU A 559 30.19 10.48 39.15
CA GLU A 559 29.82 9.59 40.28
C GLU A 559 28.57 8.75 39.97
N ARG A 560 27.56 9.34 39.30
CA ARG A 560 26.33 8.63 38.92
C ARG A 560 26.58 7.45 37.97
N PHE A 561 27.47 7.62 36.99
CA PHE A 561 27.70 6.65 35.91
C PHE A 561 28.91 5.73 36.16
N LYS A 562 29.78 6.01 37.11
CA LYS A 562 31.01 5.25 37.45
C LYS A 562 30.79 3.73 37.60
N LYS A 563 29.65 3.32 38.14
CA LYS A 563 29.31 1.89 38.33
C LYS A 563 28.45 1.32 37.19
N LYS A 564 27.97 2.16 36.27
CA LYS A 564 27.01 1.75 35.26
C LYS A 564 27.62 1.53 33.87
N ILE A 565 28.64 2.31 33.50
CA ILE A 565 29.23 2.31 32.17
C ILE A 565 30.76 2.40 32.21
N LYS A 566 31.41 1.87 31.14
CA LYS A 566 32.89 1.85 31.06
C LYS A 566 33.51 3.24 30.85
N ASN A 567 32.93 4.05 29.98
CA ASN A 567 33.46 5.35 29.57
C ASN A 567 32.75 6.52 30.28
N TYR A 568 32.50 6.41 31.57
CA TYR A 568 31.74 7.38 32.35
C TYR A 568 32.41 8.76 32.50
N GLU A 569 33.69 8.89 32.19
CA GLU A 569 34.43 10.15 32.23
C GLU A 569 34.25 10.98 30.96
N LYS A 570 33.92 10.33 29.85
CA LYS A 570 33.76 11.00 28.55
C LYS A 570 32.42 11.74 28.48
N VAL A 571 32.48 13.05 28.34
CA VAL A 571 31.30 13.92 28.24
C VAL A 571 31.35 14.80 27.01
N ILE A 572 30.22 15.34 26.63
CA ILE A 572 30.06 16.37 25.60
C ILE A 572 29.61 17.66 26.27
N ILE A 573 30.28 18.74 25.94
CA ILE A 573 29.85 20.12 26.20
C ILE A 573 29.24 20.66 24.93
N GLN A 574 28.02 21.17 25.00
CA GLN A 574 27.33 21.72 23.86
C GLN A 574 26.75 23.09 24.19
N LYS A 575 26.72 24.01 23.19
CA LYS A 575 26.13 25.34 23.33
C LYS A 575 24.63 25.18 23.67
N MET A 576 24.20 25.84 24.76
CA MET A 576 22.79 25.98 25.08
C MET A 576 22.17 27.03 24.16
N VAL A 577 21.07 26.62 23.51
CA VAL A 577 20.30 27.53 22.65
C VAL A 577 19.11 28.05 23.43
N LYS A 578 18.86 29.36 23.33
CA LYS A 578 17.68 30.05 23.88
C LYS A 578 17.04 30.85 22.76
N GLY A 579 15.73 30.98 22.78
CA GLY A 579 14.98 31.80 21.81
C GLY A 579 13.86 31.07 21.12
N ASP A 580 13.41 31.61 20.00
CA ASP A 580 12.27 31.11 19.25
C ASP A 580 12.71 30.08 18.19
N PHE A 581 12.49 28.81 18.48
CA PHE A 581 12.70 27.67 17.58
C PHE A 581 11.54 26.68 17.70
N LYS A 582 11.41 25.80 16.71
CA LYS A 582 10.51 24.63 16.79
C LYS A 582 11.36 23.36 16.84
N GLU A 583 10.90 22.39 17.60
CA GLU A 583 11.55 21.09 17.70
C GLU A 583 10.92 20.11 16.71
N ILE A 584 11.75 19.45 15.93
CA ILE A 584 11.37 18.36 15.03
C ILE A 584 12.19 17.11 15.34
N ILE A 585 11.70 15.97 14.89
CA ILE A 585 12.39 14.69 14.91
C ILE A 585 12.64 14.19 13.50
N LEU A 586 13.82 13.64 13.28
CA LEU A 586 14.21 12.89 12.10
C LEU A 586 14.70 11.51 12.54
N GLY A 587 14.18 10.48 11.92
CA GLY A 587 14.54 9.10 12.25
C GLY A 587 14.83 8.25 11.02
N LEU A 588 15.58 7.18 11.24
CA LEU A 588 15.87 6.15 10.26
C LEU A 588 15.81 4.79 10.93
N LYS A 589 15.06 3.86 10.37
CA LYS A 589 14.99 2.47 10.84
C LYS A 589 15.11 1.53 9.66
N LYS A 590 15.96 0.51 9.77
CA LYS A 590 16.11 -0.51 8.75
C LYS A 590 15.10 -1.63 8.94
N ASP A 591 14.30 -1.87 7.93
CA ASP A 591 13.47 -3.07 7.78
C ASP A 591 14.19 -4.05 6.85
N GLU A 592 14.15 -5.35 7.17
CA GLU A 592 14.89 -6.38 6.42
C GLU A 592 14.33 -6.58 5.00
N ARG A 593 13.04 -6.38 4.80
CA ARG A 593 12.34 -6.59 3.51
C ARG A 593 12.28 -5.33 2.65
N PHE A 594 12.11 -4.17 3.31
CA PHE A 594 11.88 -2.90 2.62
C PHE A 594 13.12 -2.00 2.60
N GLY A 595 14.11 -2.26 3.45
CA GLY A 595 15.28 -1.40 3.61
C GLY A 595 15.02 -0.26 4.60
N HIS A 596 15.64 0.90 4.40
CA HIS A 596 15.55 2.00 5.35
C HIS A 596 14.27 2.81 5.20
N ILE A 597 13.61 3.06 6.34
CA ILE A 597 12.42 3.88 6.47
C ILE A 597 12.81 5.15 7.20
N LEU A 598 12.53 6.29 6.59
CA LEU A 598 12.71 7.61 7.18
C LEU A 598 11.45 8.02 7.94
N LEU A 599 11.66 8.67 9.08
CA LEU A 599 10.64 9.33 9.89
C LEU A 599 10.91 10.81 9.92
N PHE A 600 9.88 11.63 9.78
CA PHE A 600 9.89 13.06 10.04
C PHE A 600 8.65 13.44 10.84
N GLY A 601 8.78 14.33 11.81
CA GLY A 601 7.64 14.80 12.57
C GLY A 601 7.95 15.90 13.57
N LEU A 602 6.95 16.26 14.37
CA LEU A 602 7.09 17.19 15.47
C LEU A 602 7.95 16.54 16.57
N GLY A 603 8.88 17.31 17.16
CA GLY A 603 9.76 16.89 18.25
C GLY A 603 9.22 17.23 19.65
N GLY A 604 10.04 16.97 20.67
CA GLY A 604 9.70 17.25 22.06
C GLY A 604 8.64 16.32 22.63
N ILE A 605 8.02 16.72 23.73
CA ILE A 605 6.98 15.95 24.46
C ILE A 605 5.73 15.68 23.61
N PHE A 606 5.55 16.40 22.54
CA PHE A 606 4.38 16.29 21.66
C PHE A 606 4.41 15.04 20.76
N VAL A 607 5.57 14.43 20.51
CA VAL A 607 5.69 13.19 19.71
C VAL A 607 4.91 12.05 20.33
N GLU A 608 5.02 11.89 21.65
CA GLU A 608 4.37 10.79 22.37
C GLU A 608 2.85 10.95 22.44
N VAL A 609 2.37 12.21 22.51
CA VAL A 609 0.96 12.53 22.70
C VAL A 609 0.22 12.61 21.35
N PHE A 610 0.76 13.32 20.36
CA PHE A 610 0.05 13.60 19.11
C PHE A 610 0.41 12.68 17.95
N LYS A 611 1.55 11.95 18.03
CA LYS A 611 2.05 11.05 16.97
C LYS A 611 2.02 11.70 15.57
N ASP A 612 2.33 13.00 15.51
CA ASP A 612 2.31 13.79 14.27
C ASP A 612 3.60 13.55 13.48
N VAL A 613 3.64 12.42 12.79
CA VAL A 613 4.81 11.93 12.07
C VAL A 613 4.44 11.40 10.70
N THR A 614 5.39 11.51 9.76
CA THR A 614 5.29 10.93 8.41
C THR A 614 6.45 10.00 8.15
N PHE A 615 6.26 9.09 7.20
CA PHE A 615 7.25 8.08 6.86
C PHE A 615 7.44 7.98 5.36
N ARG A 616 8.68 7.69 4.94
CA ARG A 616 9.03 7.31 3.56
C ARG A 616 10.12 6.25 3.56
N LEU A 617 10.10 5.41 2.53
CA LEU A 617 11.20 4.51 2.24
C LEU A 617 12.31 5.25 1.50
N SER A 618 13.55 4.95 1.82
CA SER A 618 14.70 5.44 1.08
C SER A 618 14.88 4.67 -0.25
N PRO A 619 15.24 5.37 -1.35
CA PRO A 619 15.53 6.79 -1.49
C PRO A 619 14.29 7.69 -1.53
N VAL A 620 14.40 8.88 -0.97
CA VAL A 620 13.35 9.92 -0.95
C VAL A 620 13.69 10.98 -1.99
N SER A 621 12.76 11.33 -2.87
CA SER A 621 12.92 12.44 -3.82
C SER A 621 12.69 13.80 -3.17
N VAL A 622 13.07 14.88 -3.87
CA VAL A 622 12.83 16.26 -3.42
C VAL A 622 11.33 16.51 -3.20
N GLU A 623 10.51 16.01 -4.10
CA GLU A 623 9.07 16.14 -4.08
C GLU A 623 8.44 15.35 -2.90
N GLU A 624 8.93 14.13 -2.65
CA GLU A 624 8.51 13.33 -1.50
C GLU A 624 8.92 13.97 -0.16
N ALA A 625 10.09 14.61 -0.10
CA ALA A 625 10.51 15.35 1.09
C ALA A 625 9.61 16.56 1.37
N ASP A 626 9.21 17.30 0.33
CA ASP A 626 8.20 18.37 0.45
C ASP A 626 6.86 17.83 0.93
N ASP A 627 6.41 16.69 0.41
CA ASP A 627 5.17 16.04 0.84
C ASP A 627 5.25 15.60 2.32
N MET A 628 6.36 15.00 2.75
CA MET A 628 6.58 14.64 4.17
C MET A 628 6.37 15.84 5.09
N ILE A 629 6.96 17.00 4.73
CA ILE A 629 6.87 18.21 5.54
C ILE A 629 5.43 18.75 5.58
N ARG A 630 4.71 18.71 4.46
CA ARG A 630 3.33 19.21 4.37
C ARG A 630 2.28 18.31 5.01
N GLU A 631 2.57 17.03 5.16
CA GLU A 631 1.64 16.02 5.67
C GLU A 631 1.45 16.07 7.19
N ILE A 632 2.43 16.59 7.94
CA ILE A 632 2.27 16.74 9.39
C ILE A 632 1.23 17.82 9.70
N LYS A 633 0.40 17.57 10.71
CA LYS A 633 -0.63 18.51 11.16
C LYS A 633 -0.02 19.82 11.66
N PHE A 634 1.21 19.76 12.13
CA PHE A 634 1.98 20.92 12.61
C PHE A 634 2.53 21.81 11.49
N TYR A 635 2.44 21.41 10.21
CA TYR A 635 2.95 22.18 9.07
C TYR A 635 2.54 23.66 9.06
N PRO A 636 1.29 24.07 9.39
CA PRO A 636 0.91 25.49 9.44
C PRO A 636 1.79 26.31 10.40
N PHE A 637 2.24 25.72 11.52
CA PHE A 637 3.14 26.38 12.46
C PHE A 637 4.56 26.55 11.91
N LEU A 638 5.02 25.65 11.05
CA LEU A 638 6.27 25.81 10.32
C LEU A 638 6.18 26.96 9.29
N LYS A 639 4.99 27.19 8.72
CA LYS A 639 4.70 28.29 7.80
C LYS A 639 4.48 29.65 8.48
N GLY A 640 4.30 29.69 9.79
CA GLY A 640 4.13 30.92 10.51
C GLY A 640 2.68 31.43 10.53
N VAL A 641 1.77 30.70 11.18
CA VAL A 641 0.38 31.14 11.42
C VAL A 641 0.27 32.03 12.66
N ARG A 642 -0.75 32.88 12.71
CA ARG A 642 -1.09 33.73 13.86
C ARG A 642 0.04 34.65 14.35
N GLY A 643 0.84 35.17 13.43
CA GLY A 643 1.95 36.10 13.75
C GLY A 643 3.26 35.42 14.15
N GLU A 644 3.34 34.10 14.16
CA GLU A 644 4.62 33.41 14.26
C GLU A 644 5.42 33.52 12.97
N LYS A 645 6.76 33.51 13.09
CA LYS A 645 7.66 33.61 11.94
C LYS A 645 7.77 32.27 11.23
N GLU A 646 7.88 32.32 9.90
CA GLU A 646 8.15 31.12 9.08
C GLU A 646 9.50 30.50 9.49
N ARG A 647 9.51 29.17 9.62
CA ARG A 647 10.70 28.36 9.95
C ARG A 647 11.50 28.02 8.70
N ASP A 648 12.73 27.57 8.88
CA ASP A 648 13.63 27.21 7.76
C ASP A 648 13.25 25.83 7.17
N ILE A 649 12.15 25.79 6.42
CA ILE A 649 11.61 24.58 5.79
C ILE A 649 12.61 23.99 4.77
N GLU A 650 13.36 24.84 4.06
CA GLU A 650 14.36 24.37 3.10
C GLU A 650 15.49 23.60 3.80
N LYS A 651 15.85 24.00 5.02
CA LYS A 651 16.83 23.25 5.81
C LYS A 651 16.30 21.94 6.34
N ILE A 652 15.03 21.88 6.72
CA ILE A 652 14.35 20.60 7.06
C ILE A 652 14.42 19.65 5.85
N LYS A 653 14.06 20.14 4.68
CA LYS A 653 14.11 19.37 3.43
C LYS A 653 15.52 18.86 3.12
N ASP A 654 16.55 19.71 3.26
CA ASP A 654 17.95 19.33 3.10
C ASP A 654 18.33 18.18 4.06
N PHE A 655 17.91 18.24 5.31
CA PHE A 655 18.18 17.19 6.30
C PHE A 655 17.48 15.87 5.96
N ILE A 656 16.22 15.88 5.52
CA ILE A 656 15.49 14.69 5.06
C ILE A 656 16.24 14.05 3.89
N LEU A 657 16.65 14.84 2.89
CA LEU A 657 17.35 14.33 1.71
C LEU A 657 18.75 13.79 2.05
N ARG A 658 19.49 14.46 2.96
CA ARG A 658 20.78 13.95 3.46
C ARG A 658 20.62 12.64 4.21
N LEU A 659 19.59 12.52 5.07
CA LEU A 659 19.31 11.31 5.82
C LEU A 659 18.97 10.16 4.86
N SER A 660 18.17 10.44 3.84
CA SER A 660 17.86 9.49 2.78
C SER A 660 19.12 9.03 2.03
N PHE A 661 19.99 9.95 1.64
CA PHE A 661 21.21 9.62 0.93
C PHE A 661 22.22 8.87 1.83
N LEU A 662 22.36 9.29 3.09
CA LEU A 662 23.20 8.62 4.08
C LEU A 662 22.75 7.15 4.30
N SER A 663 21.45 6.89 4.30
CA SER A 663 20.90 5.53 4.46
C SER A 663 21.28 4.58 3.32
N GLN A 664 21.46 5.10 2.12
CA GLN A 664 21.91 4.31 0.96
C GLN A 664 23.44 4.10 0.98
N PHE A 665 24.17 5.13 1.43
CA PHE A 665 25.61 5.09 1.53
C PHE A 665 26.10 4.19 2.67
N ALA A 666 25.42 4.22 3.81
CA ALA A 666 25.77 3.57 5.08
C ALA A 666 24.71 2.52 5.47
N THR A 667 24.65 1.44 4.70
CA THR A 667 23.64 0.37 4.85
C THR A 667 23.77 -0.44 6.15
N GLU A 668 24.86 -0.27 6.89
CA GLU A 668 25.13 -0.86 8.21
C GLU A 668 24.27 -0.24 9.31
N ILE A 669 23.79 0.99 9.14
CA ILE A 669 22.95 1.67 10.12
C ILE A 669 21.62 0.91 10.23
N LYS A 670 21.31 0.40 11.42
CA LYS A 670 20.04 -0.24 11.72
C LYS A 670 18.99 0.76 12.18
N GLU A 671 19.43 1.76 12.93
CA GLU A 671 18.56 2.78 13.50
C GLU A 671 19.33 4.07 13.69
N MET A 672 18.69 5.19 13.42
CA MET A 672 19.18 6.54 13.73
C MET A 672 18.01 7.38 14.22
N ASP A 673 18.26 8.14 15.28
CA ASP A 673 17.31 9.08 15.87
C ASP A 673 18.01 10.42 16.08
N LEU A 674 17.51 11.46 15.44
CA LEU A 674 17.95 12.85 15.54
C LEU A 674 16.83 13.61 16.27
N ASN A 675 16.93 13.71 17.58
CA ASN A 675 15.89 14.25 18.43
C ASN A 675 16.48 14.86 19.74
N PRO A 676 16.33 16.20 19.94
CA PRO A 676 15.64 17.14 19.08
C PRO A 676 16.52 17.72 17.95
N VAL A 677 15.87 18.17 16.89
CA VAL A 677 16.43 19.08 15.89
C VAL A 677 15.73 20.42 16.05
N PHE A 678 16.48 21.48 16.30
CA PHE A 678 15.95 22.83 16.48
C PHE A 678 15.90 23.57 15.15
N VAL A 679 14.70 23.99 14.75
CA VAL A 679 14.46 24.73 13.50
C VAL A 679 14.20 26.19 13.82
N PHE A 680 15.07 27.06 13.35
CA PHE A 680 14.98 28.48 13.54
C PHE A 680 14.13 29.18 12.47
N GLU A 681 14.04 30.50 12.56
CA GLU A 681 13.41 31.35 11.58
C GLU A 681 14.03 31.13 10.19
N LYS A 682 13.26 31.33 9.15
CA LYS A 682 13.68 31.20 7.74
C LYS A 682 15.08 31.84 7.49
N ARG A 683 15.96 31.08 6.86
CA ARG A 683 17.38 31.41 6.59
C ARG A 683 18.28 31.44 7.82
N LYS A 684 17.81 31.03 9.00
CA LYS A 684 18.65 30.91 10.20
C LYS A 684 19.06 29.45 10.49
N GLY A 685 18.67 28.54 9.66
CA GLY A 685 19.07 27.14 9.69
C GLY A 685 18.28 26.25 10.64
N ALA A 686 18.72 24.98 10.67
CA ALA A 686 18.30 24.00 11.64
C ALA A 686 19.54 23.27 12.19
N PHE A 687 19.51 22.89 13.47
CA PHE A 687 20.66 22.29 14.13
C PHE A 687 20.26 21.07 14.94
N ILE A 688 21.02 19.99 14.79
CA ILE A 688 20.84 18.78 15.57
C ILE A 688 21.41 19.01 16.98
N ALA A 689 20.59 18.78 17.99
CA ALA A 689 21.00 18.89 19.38
C ALA A 689 21.38 17.53 19.99
N ASP A 690 20.68 16.47 19.65
CA ASP A 690 21.02 15.13 20.11
C ASP A 690 20.84 14.09 18.99
N ALA A 691 21.57 12.97 19.13
CA ALA A 691 21.56 11.91 18.14
C ALA A 691 21.82 10.54 18.78
N ARG A 692 21.26 9.51 18.15
CA ARG A 692 21.56 8.10 18.44
C ARG A 692 21.75 7.36 17.14
N ILE A 693 22.75 6.51 17.05
CA ILE A 693 22.99 5.66 15.89
C ILE A 693 23.25 4.24 16.40
N ARG A 694 22.52 3.27 15.84
CA ARG A 694 22.70 1.84 16.09
C ARG A 694 23.22 1.17 14.83
N VAL A 695 24.24 0.30 14.99
CA VAL A 695 24.91 -0.38 13.89
C VAL A 695 24.75 -1.90 13.94
#